data_071d2bc362c5861ab3a76ee8c0e1fda5
#
_entry.id   071d2bc362c5861ab3a76ee8c0e1fda5
#
_cell.length_a   1.000
_cell.length_b   1.000
_cell.length_c   1.000
_cell.angle_alpha   90.00
_cell.angle_beta   90.00
_cell.angle_gamma   90.00
#
_symmetry.space_group_name_H-M   'P 1'
#
loop_
_entity.id
_entity.type
_entity.pdbx_description
1 polymer ?
#
loop_
_entity_poly.entity_id
_entity_poly.type
_entity_poly.pdbx_seq_one_letter_code
_entity_poly.pdbx_strand_id
1 'polypeptide(L)'
;MGPAPARRAVLRAAALAAAAPVIPSLAAGRAGAAPRSVVRAGARAATPSSWTAQPFALKDVALRKGVFAAKRALMLDHGRGYEVDRLLQVFRANAGLSTRGAVAPGGWEGLDGEANGNLRGHYTGHFLTMLAQAYGSTGEKAYADKIRSMVEALTQVREALRHDPNVLSVPGRFGTAAENVRGSCQYVDLPSGVLGGATDVTLSAWVKPTHDAAWTRILDCGNDASRYLYLAARTSEGVPRFAITSNGPGGEQGINGTAPLALDEWSHVAVTIRGATGTLYVNGTAVAANTAMTLHPAALGSLKNNWLGRSHFAADPVFAGVFDEVNLWSRALTAGEIAGLQEVPAAGSPAGAGDLASYAFDETSGASFADGSGRGRHATLRRTWGGPSHPGFLAAYPETQFIALESMTSGDYTVVWAPYYTAHKILRGVLDAYLHTDDPRALDLASGLCDWMHSRLSKLPASTRQRMWGIFSSGEFGGIVEAICDLYAITGKAEHLALARLFDLDKLIDACAAGDDILDGLHANQHIPIFTGLLRLYDETGERRYFTAAKNFWGMVVPTRMYGIGGTSTGEFWKAPGVIAGTLSDTTAETCCAYNLLKLSRALFLHEQDPAYMDYYERALYNQVLGSKQDEADAEKPLVTYFIGLLPGHVRDYTPKAGTTCCEGTGMESATKYQDSVYFQKADGSALYVNLYSPSTLTWREKGVTVTQATDYPREQGTTLTVRGSAAAFDLRLRVPAWASDGFAVTVNGSRVKADPAPGSYFSVSRTWRDGDTVRVAIPFRLRVEKTLDKPEIQALFYGPVHLVARDSARTYLRFGLYRNAALSGDLLPTLTPVTGRPLHYTLDGIRLAPFSEGTEDPTHAYFQRSERTVVFGTTDSGVTNPTGPGGTTLLDAIWSAAPFRNKSALVKHAETTVHSWVGAGRLSAAEGRKVVRTAREASYAR
;
A
#
# COMPACT_ATOMS: atom_id res chain seq x y z
N MET A 1 -24.37 11.12 10.32
CA MET A 1 -24.84 10.17 11.32
C MET A 1 -26.15 9.57 10.83
N GLY A 2 -26.10 8.38 10.25
CA GLY A 2 -27.24 7.57 9.90
C GLY A 2 -26.95 6.16 10.43
N PRO A 3 -27.93 5.44 10.97
CA PRO A 3 -27.68 4.18 11.65
C PRO A 3 -27.33 3.06 10.66
N ALA A 4 -26.45 2.18 11.09
CA ALA A 4 -26.08 0.97 10.36
C ALA A 4 -27.34 0.09 10.12
N PRO A 5 -27.48 -0.55 8.97
CA PRO A 5 -28.56 -1.50 8.74
C PRO A 5 -28.32 -2.79 9.50
N ALA A 6 -29.34 -3.20 10.23
CA ALA A 6 -29.38 -4.43 11.00
C ALA A 6 -29.12 -5.67 10.12
N ARG A 7 -28.26 -6.57 10.60
CA ARG A 7 -28.06 -7.93 10.08
C ARG A 7 -29.33 -8.77 10.20
N ARG A 8 -30.22 -8.69 9.21
CA ARG A 8 -31.32 -9.66 9.02
C ARG A 8 -31.78 -9.60 7.58
N ALA A 9 -31.04 -10.20 6.65
CA ALA A 9 -31.55 -10.70 5.37
C ALA A 9 -30.43 -11.25 4.48
N VAL A 10 -29.75 -12.32 4.87
CA VAL A 10 -29.06 -13.22 3.92
C VAL A 10 -29.07 -14.63 4.52
N LEU A 11 -30.24 -15.22 4.53
CA LEU A 11 -30.41 -16.67 4.70
C LEU A 11 -31.34 -17.15 3.60
N ARG A 12 -30.85 -17.19 2.37
CA ARG A 12 -31.35 -18.03 1.26
C ARG A 12 -30.38 -17.96 0.09
N ALA A 13 -29.39 -18.84 0.13
CA ALA A 13 -28.77 -19.33 -1.13
C ALA A 13 -27.96 -20.58 -0.84
N ALA A 14 -28.48 -21.69 -1.33
CA ALA A 14 -27.81 -22.84 -1.92
C ALA A 14 -26.73 -23.55 -1.11
N ALA A 15 -27.15 -24.65 -0.49
CA ALA A 15 -26.27 -25.80 -0.28
C ALA A 15 -25.85 -26.36 -1.66
N LEU A 16 -24.64 -26.08 -2.10
CA LEU A 16 -23.93 -26.81 -3.13
C LEU A 16 -22.90 -27.68 -2.43
N ALA A 17 -23.18 -28.98 -2.39
CA ALA A 17 -22.27 -30.00 -1.93
C ALA A 17 -21.03 -30.02 -2.85
N ALA A 18 -19.90 -29.54 -2.37
CA ALA A 18 -18.63 -29.73 -3.01
C ALA A 18 -18.12 -31.15 -2.67
N ALA A 19 -18.27 -32.07 -3.61
CA ALA A 19 -17.57 -33.35 -3.56
C ALA A 19 -16.07 -33.06 -3.75
N ALA A 20 -15.26 -33.35 -2.72
CA ALA A 20 -13.82 -33.32 -2.83
C ALA A 20 -13.36 -34.48 -3.76
N PRO A 21 -12.45 -34.19 -4.72
CA PRO A 21 -11.85 -35.30 -5.49
C PRO A 21 -10.88 -36.07 -4.59
N VAL A 22 -11.06 -37.38 -4.50
CA VAL A 22 -10.12 -38.30 -3.91
C VAL A 22 -8.89 -38.39 -4.83
N ILE A 23 -7.76 -37.90 -4.37
CA ILE A 23 -6.47 -38.04 -5.05
C ILE A 23 -5.87 -39.40 -4.66
N PRO A 24 -5.48 -40.26 -5.61
CA PRO A 24 -4.78 -41.50 -5.28
C PRO A 24 -3.37 -41.19 -4.76
N SER A 25 -2.99 -41.86 -3.67
CA SER A 25 -1.62 -41.78 -3.14
C SER A 25 -0.65 -42.41 -4.12
N LEU A 26 0.21 -41.64 -4.73
CA LEU A 26 1.39 -42.11 -5.43
C LEU A 26 2.55 -42.23 -4.45
N ALA A 27 3.10 -43.43 -4.38
CA ALA A 27 4.25 -43.79 -3.58
C ALA A 27 5.45 -42.88 -3.89
N ALA A 28 6.05 -42.30 -2.86
CA ALA A 28 7.22 -41.45 -2.93
C ALA A 28 8.45 -42.25 -3.39
N GLY A 29 8.79 -42.11 -4.66
CA GLY A 29 10.13 -42.39 -5.14
C GLY A 29 11.06 -41.26 -4.70
N ARG A 30 12.18 -41.58 -4.04
CA ARG A 30 13.24 -40.61 -3.71
C ARG A 30 13.76 -39.96 -5.00
N ALA A 31 13.31 -38.74 -5.30
CA ALA A 31 13.93 -37.90 -6.30
C ALA A 31 15.18 -37.28 -5.67
N GLY A 32 16.33 -37.57 -6.24
CA GLY A 32 17.60 -36.93 -5.87
C GLY A 32 17.49 -35.44 -6.05
N ALA A 33 18.02 -34.66 -5.07
CA ALA A 33 18.07 -33.22 -5.12
C ALA A 33 18.88 -32.77 -6.37
N ALA A 34 18.23 -32.03 -7.27
CA ALA A 34 18.91 -31.35 -8.36
C ALA A 34 20.00 -30.41 -7.79
N PRO A 35 21.14 -30.24 -8.47
CA PRO A 35 22.20 -29.38 -7.98
C PRO A 35 21.68 -27.95 -7.82
N ARG A 36 21.72 -27.40 -6.60
CA ARG A 36 21.49 -25.99 -6.32
C ARG A 36 22.52 -25.18 -7.13
N SER A 37 22.03 -24.39 -8.10
CA SER A 37 22.89 -23.40 -8.72
C SER A 37 23.33 -22.42 -7.63
N VAL A 38 24.61 -22.42 -7.31
CA VAL A 38 25.21 -21.50 -6.35
C VAL A 38 25.19 -20.12 -6.98
N VAL A 39 24.17 -19.31 -6.67
CA VAL A 39 24.19 -17.88 -6.98
C VAL A 39 25.36 -17.27 -6.22
N ARG A 40 26.29 -16.62 -6.93
CA ARG A 40 27.45 -15.96 -6.29
C ARG A 40 26.93 -14.87 -5.38
N ALA A 41 27.29 -14.88 -4.11
CA ALA A 41 27.04 -13.78 -3.19
C ALA A 41 27.60 -12.48 -3.79
N GLY A 42 26.78 -11.39 -3.76
CA GLY A 42 27.14 -10.09 -4.34
C GLY A 42 26.81 -9.94 -5.84
N ALA A 43 26.06 -10.86 -6.45
CA ALA A 43 25.57 -10.67 -7.82
C ALA A 43 24.60 -9.50 -7.88
N ARG A 44 24.96 -8.45 -8.63
CA ARG A 44 24.07 -7.33 -8.97
C ARG A 44 23.58 -7.51 -10.40
N ALA A 45 22.34 -7.11 -10.64
CA ALA A 45 21.81 -7.06 -11.99
C ALA A 45 22.69 -6.16 -12.88
N ALA A 46 23.00 -6.63 -14.09
CA ALA A 46 23.61 -5.77 -15.10
C ALA A 46 22.60 -4.67 -15.49
N THR A 47 23.10 -3.48 -15.79
CA THR A 47 22.26 -2.42 -16.36
C THR A 47 21.70 -2.89 -17.70
N PRO A 48 20.37 -2.80 -17.94
CA PRO A 48 19.79 -3.19 -19.20
C PRO A 48 20.43 -2.43 -20.40
N SER A 49 20.72 -3.13 -21.47
CA SER A 49 21.28 -2.52 -22.70
C SER A 49 20.30 -1.57 -23.40
N SER A 50 19.02 -1.68 -23.10
CA SER A 50 17.95 -0.79 -23.59
C SER A 50 17.97 0.60 -22.95
N TRP A 51 18.66 0.76 -21.80
CA TRP A 51 18.73 2.05 -21.11
C TRP A 51 19.78 2.96 -21.75
N THR A 52 19.34 4.12 -22.19
CA THR A 52 20.21 5.16 -22.75
C THR A 52 20.67 6.18 -21.71
N ALA A 53 19.98 6.23 -20.54
CA ALA A 53 20.42 6.90 -19.32
C ALA A 53 20.45 5.91 -18.14
N GLN A 54 21.24 6.23 -17.12
CA GLN A 54 21.38 5.41 -15.92
C GLN A 54 21.21 6.26 -14.67
N PRO A 55 20.54 5.75 -13.63
CA PRO A 55 20.44 6.43 -12.35
C PRO A 55 21.75 6.27 -11.55
N PHE A 56 21.98 7.18 -10.63
CA PHE A 56 22.99 6.99 -9.59
C PHE A 56 22.44 6.18 -8.42
N ALA A 57 23.31 5.46 -7.72
CA ALA A 57 22.90 4.77 -6.51
C ALA A 57 22.51 5.77 -5.41
N LEU A 58 21.56 5.39 -4.54
CA LEU A 58 21.07 6.27 -3.47
C LEU A 58 22.19 6.83 -2.58
N LYS A 59 23.24 6.04 -2.32
CA LYS A 59 24.41 6.45 -1.53
C LYS A 59 25.29 7.50 -2.22
N ASP A 60 25.19 7.63 -3.54
CA ASP A 60 26.01 8.55 -4.32
C ASP A 60 25.34 9.92 -4.49
N VAL A 61 24.07 10.04 -4.06
CA VAL A 61 23.31 11.31 -4.06
C VAL A 61 22.85 11.64 -2.65
N ALA A 62 23.55 12.56 -1.99
CA ALA A 62 23.21 13.02 -0.65
C ALA A 62 22.34 14.29 -0.69
N LEU A 63 21.16 14.25 -0.06
CA LEU A 63 20.33 15.46 0.15
C LEU A 63 21.01 16.38 1.15
N ARG A 64 20.97 17.67 0.85
CA ARG A 64 21.43 18.74 1.76
C ARG A 64 20.21 19.42 2.41
N LYS A 65 20.46 20.34 3.35
CA LYS A 65 19.39 21.06 4.07
C LYS A 65 18.40 21.66 3.08
N GLY A 66 17.13 21.34 3.23
CA GLY A 66 16.01 21.74 2.39
C GLY A 66 14.76 20.93 2.71
N VAL A 67 13.66 21.15 1.99
CA VAL A 67 12.36 20.52 2.27
C VAL A 67 12.41 18.99 2.19
N PHE A 68 13.12 18.43 1.20
CA PHE A 68 13.26 16.99 1.06
C PHE A 68 14.05 16.35 2.19
N ALA A 69 15.16 16.97 2.61
CA ALA A 69 15.94 16.47 3.73
C ALA A 69 15.14 16.52 5.04
N ALA A 70 14.34 17.56 5.26
CA ALA A 70 13.48 17.68 6.43
C ALA A 70 12.40 16.61 6.47
N LYS A 71 11.62 16.46 5.40
CA LYS A 71 10.56 15.42 5.30
C LYS A 71 11.15 14.00 5.38
N ARG A 72 12.31 13.76 4.73
CA ARG A 72 13.01 12.49 4.81
C ARG A 72 13.45 12.17 6.24
N ALA A 73 13.96 13.14 7.00
CA ALA A 73 14.37 12.94 8.39
C ALA A 73 13.23 12.40 9.25
N LEU A 74 12.00 12.94 9.11
CA LEU A 74 10.81 12.45 9.80
C LEU A 74 10.54 10.97 9.50
N MET A 75 10.70 10.54 8.25
CA MET A 75 10.50 9.14 7.87
C MET A 75 11.64 8.23 8.34
N LEU A 76 12.88 8.72 8.33
CA LEU A 76 14.02 7.99 8.87
C LEU A 76 13.86 7.76 10.38
N ASP A 77 13.33 8.76 11.11
CA ASP A 77 13.03 8.62 12.54
C ASP A 77 11.93 7.59 12.78
N HIS A 78 10.85 7.59 11.99
CA HIS A 78 9.83 6.53 12.03
C HIS A 78 10.46 5.14 11.81
N GLY A 79 11.28 4.96 10.78
CA GLY A 79 11.97 3.70 10.50
C GLY A 79 12.91 3.24 11.63
N ARG A 80 13.55 4.18 12.36
CA ARG A 80 14.38 3.86 13.53
C ARG A 80 13.53 3.45 14.74
N GLY A 81 12.45 4.17 15.00
CA GLY A 81 11.61 3.99 16.19
C GLY A 81 10.70 2.76 16.14
N TYR A 82 10.17 2.42 14.95
CA TYR A 82 9.14 1.39 14.83
C TYR A 82 9.62 -0.02 15.22
N GLU A 83 8.83 -0.72 16.02
CA GLU A 83 9.13 -2.08 16.46
C GLU A 83 8.73 -3.12 15.41
N VAL A 84 9.71 -3.70 14.72
CA VAL A 84 9.49 -4.63 13.60
C VAL A 84 8.81 -5.94 14.01
N ASP A 85 8.90 -6.36 15.26
CA ASP A 85 8.23 -7.56 15.75
C ASP A 85 6.70 -7.45 15.66
N ARG A 86 6.14 -6.24 15.67
CA ARG A 86 4.72 -5.99 15.41
C ARG A 86 4.32 -6.43 13.99
N LEU A 87 5.12 -6.07 12.97
CA LEU A 87 4.88 -6.49 11.58
C LEU A 87 5.06 -7.99 11.38
N LEU A 88 6.02 -8.57 12.11
CA LEU A 88 6.31 -10.02 12.04
C LEU A 88 5.28 -10.87 12.81
N GLN A 89 4.49 -10.27 13.69
CA GLN A 89 3.48 -10.96 14.49
C GLN A 89 2.51 -11.76 13.58
N VAL A 90 1.96 -11.15 12.54
CA VAL A 90 0.99 -11.80 11.64
C VAL A 90 1.60 -12.95 10.83
N PHE A 91 2.88 -12.86 10.48
CA PHE A 91 3.60 -13.95 9.80
C PHE A 91 3.86 -15.13 10.74
N ARG A 92 4.35 -14.84 11.96
CA ARG A 92 4.58 -15.85 12.99
C ARG A 92 3.27 -16.54 13.37
N ALA A 93 2.18 -15.77 13.53
CA ALA A 93 0.87 -16.29 13.81
C ALA A 93 0.40 -17.27 12.72
N ASN A 94 0.46 -16.90 11.44
CA ASN A 94 0.10 -17.79 10.35
C ASN A 94 0.91 -19.10 10.33
N ALA A 95 2.17 -19.03 10.73
CA ALA A 95 3.05 -20.21 10.81
C ALA A 95 2.87 -21.05 12.11
N GLY A 96 2.08 -20.56 13.08
CA GLY A 96 1.94 -21.19 14.41
C GLY A 96 3.19 -21.06 15.28
N LEU A 97 3.97 -20.00 15.05
CA LEU A 97 5.15 -19.67 15.84
C LEU A 97 4.81 -18.66 16.94
N SER A 98 5.63 -18.63 18.00
CA SER A 98 5.51 -17.62 19.05
C SER A 98 5.56 -16.21 18.45
N THR A 99 4.56 -15.40 18.77
CA THR A 99 4.50 -13.98 18.40
C THR A 99 5.42 -13.11 19.26
N ARG A 100 6.09 -13.70 20.26
CA ARG A 100 6.98 -13.02 21.22
C ARG A 100 6.28 -11.92 22.03
N GLY A 101 4.97 -12.03 22.22
CA GLY A 101 4.16 -11.02 22.89
C GLY A 101 3.94 -9.74 22.07
N ALA A 102 4.35 -9.70 20.80
CA ALA A 102 4.13 -8.54 19.95
C ALA A 102 2.65 -8.37 19.60
N VAL A 103 2.18 -7.12 19.63
CA VAL A 103 0.82 -6.74 19.21
C VAL A 103 0.85 -6.39 17.71
N ALA A 104 -0.06 -6.96 16.92
CA ALA A 104 -0.19 -6.65 15.52
C ALA A 104 -0.42 -5.13 15.29
N PRO A 105 0.01 -4.56 14.16
CA PRO A 105 -0.16 -3.14 13.89
C PRO A 105 -1.61 -2.67 13.85
N GLY A 106 -2.55 -3.58 13.57
CA GLY A 106 -3.94 -3.25 13.29
C GLY A 106 -4.17 -2.84 11.84
N GLY A 107 -5.32 -2.23 11.55
CA GLY A 107 -5.70 -1.87 10.19
C GLY A 107 -5.64 -3.05 9.21
N TRP A 108 -5.07 -2.84 8.05
CA TRP A 108 -4.94 -3.90 7.03
C TRP A 108 -3.88 -4.96 7.34
N GLU A 109 -3.04 -4.72 8.31
CA GLU A 109 -2.06 -5.69 8.85
C GLU A 109 -2.55 -6.39 10.11
N GLY A 110 -3.78 -6.11 10.57
CA GLY A 110 -4.34 -6.70 11.78
C GLY A 110 -4.97 -8.07 11.55
N LEU A 111 -5.26 -8.76 12.67
CA LEU A 111 -6.04 -9.99 12.67
C LEU A 111 -7.55 -9.70 12.78
N ASP A 112 -7.92 -8.48 13.11
CA ASP A 112 -9.30 -7.98 13.34
C ASP A 112 -9.68 -6.92 12.32
N GLY A 113 -9.43 -7.12 11.07
CA GLY A 113 -9.82 -6.15 10.05
C GLY A 113 -11.27 -6.32 9.58
N GLU A 114 -11.94 -5.23 9.18
CA GLU A 114 -13.22 -5.29 8.45
C GLU A 114 -13.09 -6.12 7.16
N ALA A 115 -11.93 -6.10 6.54
CA ALA A 115 -11.56 -6.87 5.38
C ALA A 115 -10.84 -8.19 5.73
N ASN A 116 -11.08 -8.73 6.91
CA ASN A 116 -10.53 -10.00 7.39
C ASN A 116 -9.01 -10.09 7.42
N GLY A 117 -8.29 -8.96 7.32
CA GLY A 117 -6.84 -8.91 7.32
C GLY A 117 -6.18 -9.72 6.18
N ASN A 118 -6.88 -9.98 5.09
CA ASN A 118 -6.36 -10.77 3.97
C ASN A 118 -5.30 -10.03 3.14
N LEU A 119 -5.00 -8.78 3.46
CA LEU A 119 -3.91 -8.00 2.88
C LEU A 119 -2.66 -7.99 3.78
N ARG A 120 -2.68 -8.73 4.91
CA ARG A 120 -1.55 -8.83 5.85
C ARG A 120 -0.24 -9.18 5.14
N GLY A 121 0.81 -8.45 5.47
CA GLY A 121 2.15 -8.63 4.91
C GLY A 121 2.53 -7.62 3.83
N HIS A 122 1.57 -6.90 3.21
CA HIS A 122 1.90 -5.89 2.21
C HIS A 122 2.67 -4.71 2.82
N TYR A 123 2.21 -4.22 3.97
CA TYR A 123 2.87 -3.12 4.68
C TYR A 123 4.25 -3.54 5.22
N THR A 124 4.37 -4.80 5.66
CA THR A 124 5.67 -5.39 6.03
C THR A 124 6.67 -5.34 4.86
N GLY A 125 6.22 -5.65 3.64
CA GLY A 125 7.03 -5.54 2.43
C GLY A 125 7.46 -4.10 2.14
N HIS A 126 6.55 -3.15 2.18
CA HIS A 126 6.84 -1.72 2.05
C HIS A 126 7.84 -1.21 3.10
N PHE A 127 7.62 -1.63 4.36
CA PHE A 127 8.50 -1.24 5.46
C PHE A 127 9.92 -1.77 5.28
N LEU A 128 10.06 -3.01 4.81
CA LEU A 128 11.37 -3.60 4.51
C LEU A 128 12.08 -2.88 3.35
N THR A 129 11.34 -2.50 2.29
CA THR A 129 11.86 -1.65 1.22
C THR A 129 12.31 -0.29 1.75
N MET A 130 11.52 0.36 2.60
CA MET A 130 11.85 1.63 3.23
C MET A 130 13.14 1.52 4.06
N LEU A 131 13.29 0.49 4.89
CA LEU A 131 14.51 0.24 5.65
C LEU A 131 15.72 0.02 4.73
N ALA A 132 15.55 -0.75 3.64
CA ALA A 132 16.61 -1.01 2.66
C ALA A 132 17.07 0.28 1.97
N GLN A 133 16.14 1.13 1.54
CA GLN A 133 16.44 2.45 0.97
C GLN A 133 17.09 3.39 2.01
N ALA A 134 16.62 3.38 3.26
CA ALA A 134 17.21 4.13 4.35
C ALA A 134 18.66 3.71 4.59
N TYR A 135 18.93 2.41 4.71
CA TYR A 135 20.28 1.87 4.84
C TYR A 135 21.14 2.19 3.62
N GLY A 136 20.63 1.94 2.41
CA GLY A 136 21.32 2.19 1.14
C GLY A 136 21.74 3.64 0.94
N SER A 137 21.04 4.59 1.59
CA SER A 137 21.33 6.01 1.46
C SER A 137 22.08 6.63 2.63
N THR A 138 22.02 6.02 3.84
CA THR A 138 22.66 6.55 5.06
C THR A 138 23.84 5.72 5.53
N GLY A 139 23.82 4.41 5.27
CA GLY A 139 24.77 3.44 5.83
C GLY A 139 24.56 3.18 7.34
N GLU A 140 23.49 3.67 7.95
CA GLU A 140 23.24 3.52 9.39
C GLU A 140 22.95 2.07 9.76
N LYS A 141 23.76 1.51 10.67
CA LYS A 141 23.68 0.11 11.10
C LYS A 141 22.32 -0.28 11.69
N ALA A 142 21.60 0.65 12.31
CA ALA A 142 20.29 0.39 12.90
C ALA A 142 19.27 -0.16 11.88
N TYR A 143 19.26 0.36 10.64
CA TYR A 143 18.40 -0.14 9.57
C TYR A 143 18.85 -1.54 9.11
N ALA A 144 20.15 -1.77 8.94
CA ALA A 144 20.66 -3.08 8.57
C ALA A 144 20.34 -4.16 9.62
N ASP A 145 20.40 -3.83 10.90
CA ASP A 145 20.07 -4.75 11.98
C ASP A 145 18.57 -5.13 11.96
N LYS A 146 17.69 -4.16 11.73
CA LYS A 146 16.23 -4.42 11.56
C LYS A 146 15.96 -5.28 10.32
N ILE A 147 16.59 -4.97 9.18
CA ILE A 147 16.48 -5.79 7.96
C ILE A 147 16.88 -7.23 8.24
N ARG A 148 18.04 -7.43 8.89
CA ARG A 148 18.55 -8.78 9.24
C ARG A 148 17.56 -9.55 10.12
N SER A 149 17.01 -8.89 11.15
CA SER A 149 16.01 -9.48 12.04
C SER A 149 14.72 -9.88 11.29
N MET A 150 14.24 -9.02 10.38
CA MET A 150 13.05 -9.32 9.57
C MET A 150 13.32 -10.48 8.59
N VAL A 151 14.44 -10.47 7.88
CA VAL A 151 14.81 -11.56 6.94
C VAL A 151 14.95 -12.90 7.68
N GLU A 152 15.55 -12.90 8.87
CA GLU A 152 15.67 -14.10 9.70
C GLU A 152 14.30 -14.63 10.12
N ALA A 153 13.42 -13.76 10.62
CA ALA A 153 12.07 -14.16 11.03
C ALA A 153 11.24 -14.70 9.84
N LEU A 154 11.29 -14.04 8.69
CA LEU A 154 10.60 -14.51 7.48
C LEU A 154 11.15 -15.85 6.99
N THR A 155 12.46 -16.09 7.16
CA THR A 155 13.07 -17.40 6.87
C THR A 155 12.52 -18.51 7.79
N GLN A 156 12.41 -18.21 9.09
CA GLN A 156 11.82 -19.13 10.08
C GLN A 156 10.34 -19.42 9.77
N VAL A 157 9.57 -18.39 9.41
CA VAL A 157 8.17 -18.51 9.01
C VAL A 157 8.01 -19.41 7.78
N ARG A 158 8.77 -19.15 6.72
CA ARG A 158 8.75 -19.98 5.50
C ARG A 158 9.06 -21.45 5.82
N GLU A 159 10.06 -21.69 6.67
CA GLU A 159 10.43 -23.05 7.04
C GLU A 159 9.32 -23.73 7.85
N ALA A 160 8.70 -23.03 8.80
CA ALA A 160 7.60 -23.58 9.59
C ALA A 160 6.35 -23.89 8.74
N LEU A 161 6.06 -23.08 7.72
CA LEU A 161 4.95 -23.32 6.79
C LEU A 161 5.15 -24.56 5.90
N ARG A 162 6.39 -24.97 5.65
CA ARG A 162 6.74 -26.16 4.83
C ARG A 162 6.54 -27.50 5.53
N HIS A 163 6.29 -27.50 6.82
CA HIS A 163 6.15 -28.68 7.63
C HIS A 163 4.76 -28.75 8.25
N ASP A 164 4.40 -29.94 8.76
CA ASP A 164 3.24 -30.09 9.62
C ASP A 164 3.33 -29.14 10.81
N PRO A 165 2.20 -28.72 11.41
CA PRO A 165 2.23 -27.83 12.55
C PRO A 165 3.01 -28.46 13.69
N ASN A 166 3.72 -27.64 14.43
CA ASN A 166 4.45 -28.04 15.63
C ASN A 166 3.79 -27.39 16.84
N VAL A 167 3.64 -28.17 17.93
CA VAL A 167 3.07 -27.62 19.18
C VAL A 167 3.90 -26.42 19.64
N LEU A 168 3.22 -25.34 20.01
CA LEU A 168 3.81 -24.26 20.77
C LEU A 168 3.57 -24.54 22.25
N SER A 169 4.58 -25.12 22.89
CA SER A 169 4.55 -25.44 24.30
C SER A 169 4.83 -24.19 25.15
N VAL A 170 3.97 -23.97 26.13
CA VAL A 170 4.05 -22.84 27.09
C VAL A 170 3.86 -23.38 28.52
N PRO A 171 4.16 -22.60 29.57
CA PRO A 171 3.83 -22.97 30.93
C PRO A 171 2.32 -23.24 31.10
N GLY A 172 1.98 -24.44 31.58
CA GLY A 172 0.62 -24.93 31.79
C GLY A 172 0.01 -24.50 33.11
N ARG A 173 -1.24 -24.88 33.32
CA ARG A 173 -1.84 -24.90 34.64
C ARG A 173 -1.15 -25.97 35.48
N PHE A 174 -0.82 -27.11 34.85
CA PHE A 174 0.01 -28.16 35.39
C PHE A 174 1.07 -28.51 34.35
N GLY A 175 2.35 -28.61 34.72
CA GLY A 175 3.41 -28.91 33.76
C GLY A 175 3.52 -27.89 32.60
N THR A 176 3.46 -28.38 31.36
CA THR A 176 3.38 -27.56 30.13
C THR A 176 1.99 -27.64 29.51
N ALA A 177 1.71 -26.81 28.54
CA ALA A 177 0.43 -26.72 27.86
C ALA A 177 0.63 -26.34 26.38
N ALA A 178 -0.41 -26.55 25.57
CA ALA A 178 -0.37 -26.22 24.14
C ALA A 178 -1.06 -24.88 23.86
N GLU A 179 -0.31 -23.90 23.34
CA GLU A 179 -0.86 -22.64 22.88
C GLU A 179 -1.34 -22.74 21.43
N ASN A 180 -2.59 -22.36 21.21
CA ASN A 180 -3.16 -22.14 19.90
C ASN A 180 -3.12 -20.62 19.60
N VAL A 181 -2.10 -20.22 18.83
CA VAL A 181 -1.83 -18.81 18.52
C VAL A 181 -2.97 -18.23 17.67
N ARG A 182 -3.48 -17.06 18.06
CA ARG A 182 -4.46 -16.34 17.28
C ARG A 182 -3.95 -16.08 15.86
N GLY A 183 -4.75 -16.47 14.86
CA GLY A 183 -4.39 -16.35 13.43
C GLY A 183 -3.62 -17.53 12.86
N SER A 184 -3.23 -18.53 13.66
CA SER A 184 -2.57 -19.75 13.18
C SER A 184 -3.53 -20.69 12.44
N CYS A 185 -4.83 -20.55 12.68
CA CYS A 185 -5.85 -21.48 12.22
C CYS A 185 -5.55 -22.95 12.62
N GLN A 186 -4.85 -23.15 13.73
CA GLN A 186 -4.54 -24.48 14.25
C GLN A 186 -5.67 -24.99 15.12
N TYR A 187 -5.85 -26.30 15.18
CA TYR A 187 -6.80 -27.00 16.04
C TYR A 187 -6.28 -28.40 16.36
N VAL A 188 -6.80 -29.02 17.41
CA VAL A 188 -6.47 -30.39 17.76
C VAL A 188 -7.56 -31.33 17.23
N ASP A 189 -7.18 -32.26 16.38
CA ASP A 189 -8.04 -33.29 15.79
C ASP A 189 -8.04 -34.52 16.70
N LEU A 190 -9.21 -34.85 17.27
CA LEU A 190 -9.42 -36.00 18.12
C LEU A 190 -9.90 -37.19 17.28
N PRO A 191 -9.60 -38.43 17.69
CA PRO A 191 -10.02 -39.61 16.95
C PRO A 191 -11.53 -39.71 16.77
N SER A 192 -11.94 -40.29 15.66
CA SER A 192 -13.35 -40.65 15.39
C SER A 192 -13.90 -41.53 16.49
N GLY A 193 -15.12 -41.23 16.93
CA GLY A 193 -15.81 -42.01 17.96
C GLY A 193 -15.23 -41.87 19.37
N VAL A 194 -14.51 -40.78 19.66
CA VAL A 194 -13.86 -40.51 20.96
C VAL A 194 -14.85 -40.59 22.13
N LEU A 195 -16.12 -40.20 21.94
CA LEU A 195 -17.17 -40.27 22.97
C LEU A 195 -17.78 -41.68 23.14
N GLY A 196 -17.47 -42.62 22.25
CA GLY A 196 -17.71 -44.06 22.40
C GLY A 196 -19.16 -44.50 22.62
N GLY A 197 -20.15 -43.66 22.29
CA GLY A 197 -21.57 -44.02 22.54
C GLY A 197 -22.00 -43.87 24.00
N ALA A 198 -21.35 -43.03 24.77
CA ALA A 198 -21.68 -42.73 26.18
C ALA A 198 -23.09 -42.14 26.32
N THR A 199 -23.86 -42.63 27.29
CA THR A 199 -25.17 -42.06 27.69
C THR A 199 -25.00 -40.99 28.77
N ASP A 200 -24.21 -41.30 29.78
CA ASP A 200 -23.73 -40.31 30.74
C ASP A 200 -22.31 -39.91 30.34
N VAL A 201 -21.94 -38.66 30.53
CA VAL A 201 -20.64 -38.16 30.10
C VAL A 201 -20.16 -37.00 30.94
N THR A 202 -18.85 -36.88 31.07
CA THR A 202 -18.19 -35.64 31.53
C THR A 202 -17.19 -35.20 30.52
N LEU A 203 -17.21 -33.91 30.15
CA LEU A 203 -16.22 -33.23 29.33
C LEU A 203 -15.58 -32.14 30.22
N SER A 204 -14.25 -32.05 30.23
CA SER A 204 -13.51 -31.13 31.07
C SER A 204 -12.27 -30.64 30.36
N ALA A 205 -11.92 -29.37 30.52
CA ALA A 205 -10.72 -28.77 30.01
C ALA A 205 -10.27 -27.61 30.91
N TRP A 206 -8.98 -27.46 31.11
CA TRP A 206 -8.38 -26.23 31.50
C TRP A 206 -8.08 -25.40 30.27
N VAL A 207 -8.54 -24.14 30.25
CA VAL A 207 -8.34 -23.23 29.13
C VAL A 207 -7.92 -21.85 29.62
N LYS A 208 -7.04 -21.19 28.85
CA LYS A 208 -6.70 -19.80 29.05
C LYS A 208 -6.98 -19.04 27.74
N PRO A 209 -8.18 -18.47 27.57
CA PRO A 209 -8.51 -17.71 26.36
C PRO A 209 -7.64 -16.46 26.27
N THR A 210 -7.07 -16.17 25.09
CA THR A 210 -6.27 -14.96 24.83
C THR A 210 -6.99 -13.97 23.91
N HIS A 211 -8.23 -14.31 23.50
CA HIS A 211 -9.05 -13.45 22.63
C HIS A 211 -10.53 -13.67 22.90
N ASP A 212 -11.34 -12.60 22.81
CA ASP A 212 -12.74 -12.56 23.17
C ASP A 212 -13.74 -12.81 22.02
N ALA A 213 -13.31 -13.46 20.94
CA ALA A 213 -14.17 -13.75 19.79
C ALA A 213 -15.36 -14.64 20.18
N ALA A 214 -16.55 -14.25 19.74
CA ALA A 214 -17.76 -15.04 19.96
C ALA A 214 -17.74 -16.35 19.13
N TRP A 215 -18.40 -17.38 19.67
CA TRP A 215 -18.55 -18.70 19.07
C TRP A 215 -17.26 -19.52 18.94
N THR A 216 -16.22 -19.18 19.74
CA THR A 216 -15.03 -20.03 19.86
C THR A 216 -15.35 -21.32 20.62
N ARG A 217 -14.83 -22.43 20.13
CA ARG A 217 -15.05 -23.77 20.69
C ARG A 217 -13.86 -24.20 21.54
N ILE A 218 -14.15 -24.68 22.74
CA ILE A 218 -13.18 -25.50 23.50
C ILE A 218 -13.17 -26.89 22.89
N LEU A 219 -14.35 -27.52 22.76
CA LEU A 219 -14.56 -28.82 22.16
C LEU A 219 -15.76 -28.76 21.20
N ASP A 220 -15.67 -29.42 20.05
CA ASP A 220 -16.76 -29.60 19.12
C ASP A 220 -16.68 -31.03 18.50
N CYS A 221 -17.68 -31.85 18.76
CA CYS A 221 -17.75 -33.23 18.29
C CYS A 221 -19.00 -33.42 17.42
N GLY A 222 -18.83 -33.85 16.18
CA GLY A 222 -19.95 -33.99 15.30
C GLY A 222 -19.65 -34.70 13.98
N ASN A 223 -20.60 -34.66 13.07
CA ASN A 223 -20.42 -35.11 11.69
C ASN A 223 -20.50 -33.90 10.72
N ASP A 224 -21.34 -32.93 11.05
CA ASP A 224 -21.61 -31.72 10.30
C ASP A 224 -22.37 -30.69 11.18
N ALA A 225 -22.83 -29.59 10.64
CA ALA A 225 -23.61 -28.56 11.34
C ALA A 225 -25.06 -28.98 11.67
N SER A 226 -25.46 -30.21 11.45
CA SER A 226 -26.78 -30.74 11.81
C SER A 226 -26.77 -31.71 12.99
N ARG A 227 -25.67 -32.43 13.23
CA ARG A 227 -25.54 -33.43 14.28
C ARG A 227 -24.20 -33.27 15.01
N TYR A 228 -24.27 -32.65 16.18
CA TYR A 228 -23.08 -32.26 16.96
C TYR A 228 -23.38 -32.07 18.45
N LEU A 229 -22.31 -32.03 19.21
CA LEU A 229 -22.28 -31.38 20.54
C LEU A 229 -21.05 -30.50 20.65
N TYR A 230 -21.16 -29.43 21.42
CA TYR A 230 -19.99 -28.55 21.65
C TYR A 230 -19.96 -27.99 23.07
N LEU A 231 -18.76 -27.63 23.48
CA LEU A 231 -18.47 -26.76 24.61
C LEU A 231 -17.78 -25.51 24.06
N ALA A 232 -18.47 -24.38 24.03
CA ALA A 232 -17.94 -23.09 23.59
C ALA A 232 -17.34 -22.32 24.77
N ALA A 233 -16.23 -21.65 24.54
CA ALA A 233 -15.65 -20.74 25.52
C ALA A 233 -16.47 -19.45 25.64
N ARG A 234 -17.12 -19.04 24.51
CA ARG A 234 -17.82 -17.76 24.43
C ARG A 234 -18.93 -17.81 23.38
N THR A 235 -20.11 -17.33 23.75
CA THR A 235 -21.24 -17.08 22.84
C THR A 235 -21.26 -15.60 22.42
N SER A 236 -22.30 -15.19 21.66
CA SER A 236 -22.59 -13.76 21.39
C SER A 236 -22.85 -12.94 22.63
N GLU A 237 -23.39 -13.59 23.70
CA GLU A 237 -23.64 -12.96 25.00
C GLU A 237 -22.38 -12.92 25.88
N GLY A 238 -21.27 -13.47 25.39
CA GLY A 238 -19.97 -13.44 26.06
C GLY A 238 -19.75 -14.55 27.08
N VAL A 239 -20.63 -15.54 27.21
CA VAL A 239 -20.58 -16.57 28.25
C VAL A 239 -20.25 -17.95 27.68
N PRO A 240 -19.66 -18.90 28.47
CA PRO A 240 -19.48 -20.28 28.04
C PRO A 240 -20.83 -20.98 27.82
N ARG A 241 -20.86 -21.91 26.84
CA ARG A 241 -22.08 -22.66 26.52
C ARG A 241 -21.76 -24.10 26.15
N PHE A 242 -22.54 -25.02 26.67
CA PHE A 242 -22.66 -26.37 26.13
C PHE A 242 -23.95 -26.47 25.30
N ALA A 243 -23.92 -27.21 24.22
CA ALA A 243 -25.13 -27.63 23.48
C ALA A 243 -24.93 -28.99 22.80
N ILE A 244 -26.05 -29.71 22.62
CA ILE A 244 -26.13 -30.96 21.91
C ILE A 244 -27.36 -30.97 21.02
N THR A 245 -27.23 -31.48 19.78
CA THR A 245 -28.33 -31.55 18.81
C THR A 245 -28.17 -32.72 17.84
N SER A 246 -29.32 -33.23 17.38
CA SER A 246 -29.40 -34.15 16.25
C SER A 246 -30.10 -33.54 15.03
N ASN A 247 -30.49 -32.26 15.11
CA ASN A 247 -31.30 -31.57 14.10
C ASN A 247 -30.87 -30.10 13.89
N GLY A 248 -29.57 -29.83 13.96
CA GLY A 248 -28.99 -28.50 13.76
C GLY A 248 -29.31 -27.48 14.85
N PRO A 249 -28.95 -26.18 14.61
CA PRO A 249 -29.02 -25.13 15.63
C PRO A 249 -30.41 -24.92 16.25
N GLY A 250 -31.46 -25.11 15.45
CA GLY A 250 -32.85 -24.98 15.93
C GLY A 250 -33.32 -26.09 16.87
N GLY A 251 -32.55 -27.18 16.97
CA GLY A 251 -32.83 -28.34 17.84
C GLY A 251 -31.88 -28.48 19.02
N GLU A 252 -31.08 -27.46 19.33
CA GLU A 252 -30.09 -27.51 20.41
C GLU A 252 -30.74 -27.59 21.80
N GLN A 253 -30.29 -28.55 22.59
CA GLN A 253 -30.48 -28.58 24.03
C GLN A 253 -29.23 -28.01 24.68
N GLY A 254 -29.33 -26.78 25.21
CA GLY A 254 -28.18 -26.00 25.65
C GLY A 254 -28.15 -25.65 27.13
N ILE A 255 -26.98 -25.31 27.61
CA ILE A 255 -26.72 -24.81 28.98
C ILE A 255 -25.80 -23.60 28.81
N ASN A 256 -26.27 -22.40 29.16
CA ASN A 256 -25.46 -21.18 29.14
C ASN A 256 -24.87 -20.90 30.51
N GLY A 257 -23.61 -20.52 30.53
CA GLY A 257 -22.98 -19.97 31.74
C GLY A 257 -23.55 -18.59 32.09
N THR A 258 -23.19 -18.08 33.25
CA THR A 258 -23.73 -16.83 33.81
C THR A 258 -22.75 -15.66 33.75
N ALA A 259 -21.48 -15.93 33.48
CA ALA A 259 -20.41 -14.93 33.35
C ALA A 259 -19.37 -15.35 32.31
N PRO A 260 -18.67 -14.38 31.68
CA PRO A 260 -17.59 -14.68 30.72
C PRO A 260 -16.41 -15.36 31.42
N LEU A 261 -15.66 -16.17 30.67
CA LEU A 261 -14.32 -16.59 31.09
C LEU A 261 -13.36 -15.41 30.98
N ALA A 262 -12.51 -15.24 32.01
CA ALA A 262 -11.50 -14.17 32.01
C ALA A 262 -10.44 -14.42 30.91
N LEU A 263 -10.03 -13.34 30.22
CA LEU A 263 -8.94 -13.41 29.27
C LEU A 263 -7.59 -13.48 30.01
N ASP A 264 -6.65 -14.18 29.41
CA ASP A 264 -5.29 -14.39 29.91
C ASP A 264 -5.21 -15.06 31.28
N GLU A 265 -6.32 -15.61 31.77
CA GLU A 265 -6.42 -16.34 33.05
C GLU A 265 -6.86 -17.80 32.79
N TRP A 266 -6.35 -18.71 33.64
CA TRP A 266 -6.75 -20.10 33.58
C TRP A 266 -8.17 -20.27 34.15
N SER A 267 -9.03 -20.93 33.38
CA SER A 267 -10.37 -21.35 33.76
C SER A 267 -10.53 -22.84 33.51
N HIS A 268 -11.03 -23.56 34.53
CA HIS A 268 -11.50 -24.93 34.38
C HIS A 268 -12.95 -24.88 33.91
N VAL A 269 -13.27 -25.50 32.78
CA VAL A 269 -14.64 -25.59 32.26
C VAL A 269 -15.01 -27.06 32.11
N ALA A 270 -16.10 -27.45 32.74
CA ALA A 270 -16.59 -28.83 32.61
C ALA A 270 -18.11 -28.88 32.41
N VAL A 271 -18.57 -29.92 31.77
CA VAL A 271 -19.99 -30.25 31.63
C VAL A 271 -20.21 -31.73 31.98
N THR A 272 -21.26 -32.00 32.76
CA THR A 272 -21.72 -33.36 33.02
C THR A 272 -23.12 -33.57 32.45
N ILE A 273 -23.40 -34.76 31.86
CA ILE A 273 -24.74 -35.21 31.54
C ILE A 273 -25.01 -36.48 32.31
N ARG A 274 -26.05 -36.47 33.14
CA ARG A 274 -26.51 -37.58 33.91
C ARG A 274 -28.02 -37.75 33.70
N GLY A 275 -28.43 -38.80 33.01
CA GLY A 275 -29.82 -38.93 32.63
C GLY A 275 -30.37 -37.67 31.94
N ALA A 276 -31.49 -37.13 32.40
CA ALA A 276 -32.07 -35.88 31.86
C ALA A 276 -31.45 -34.58 32.35
N THR A 277 -30.38 -34.62 33.14
CA THR A 277 -29.76 -33.41 33.72
C THR A 277 -28.37 -33.19 33.18
N GLY A 278 -28.19 -32.06 32.48
CA GLY A 278 -26.87 -31.52 32.15
C GLY A 278 -26.50 -30.38 33.09
N THR A 279 -25.25 -30.34 33.54
CA THR A 279 -24.71 -29.26 34.41
C THR A 279 -23.41 -28.72 33.88
N LEU A 280 -23.32 -27.40 33.75
CA LEU A 280 -22.10 -26.68 33.38
C LEU A 280 -21.39 -26.16 34.63
N TYR A 281 -20.09 -26.41 34.71
CA TYR A 281 -19.21 -25.97 35.78
C TYR A 281 -18.14 -25.01 35.27
N VAL A 282 -17.82 -24.01 36.05
CA VAL A 282 -16.68 -23.14 35.87
C VAL A 282 -15.91 -23.06 37.16
N ASN A 283 -14.61 -23.30 37.11
CA ASN A 283 -13.69 -23.33 38.26
C ASN A 283 -14.24 -24.18 39.42
N GLY A 284 -14.67 -25.40 39.13
CA GLY A 284 -15.16 -26.36 40.10
C GLY A 284 -16.60 -26.12 40.60
N THR A 285 -17.21 -24.97 40.27
CA THR A 285 -18.55 -24.59 40.75
C THR A 285 -19.60 -24.76 39.67
N ALA A 286 -20.74 -25.36 39.97
CA ALA A 286 -21.88 -25.45 39.06
C ALA A 286 -22.48 -24.06 38.84
N VAL A 287 -22.49 -23.59 37.57
CA VAL A 287 -22.96 -22.24 37.20
C VAL A 287 -24.30 -22.26 36.49
N ALA A 288 -24.69 -23.39 35.89
CA ALA A 288 -25.97 -23.54 35.21
C ALA A 288 -26.31 -25.03 35.04
N ALA A 289 -27.59 -25.33 34.93
CA ALA A 289 -28.08 -26.69 34.64
C ALA A 289 -29.32 -26.66 33.73
N ASN A 290 -29.49 -27.74 32.94
CA ASN A 290 -30.70 -28.04 32.20
C ASN A 290 -31.18 -29.43 32.62
N THR A 291 -32.38 -29.52 33.19
CA THR A 291 -32.98 -30.78 33.75
C THR A 291 -33.91 -31.45 32.74
N ALA A 292 -34.03 -30.95 31.56
CA ALA A 292 -34.92 -31.44 30.50
C ALA A 292 -34.15 -31.94 29.26
N MET A 293 -32.93 -32.41 29.41
CA MET A 293 -32.13 -32.96 28.33
C MET A 293 -32.65 -34.37 27.94
N THR A 294 -32.91 -34.54 26.66
CA THR A 294 -33.32 -35.81 26.07
C THR A 294 -32.28 -36.42 25.15
N LEU A 295 -31.25 -35.61 24.78
CA LEU A 295 -30.15 -36.04 23.94
C LEU A 295 -28.89 -36.34 24.74
N HIS A 296 -28.23 -37.43 24.38
CA HIS A 296 -26.96 -37.88 24.93
C HIS A 296 -25.97 -38.14 23.77
N PRO A 297 -24.65 -38.16 23.99
CA PRO A 297 -23.69 -38.49 22.94
C PRO A 297 -24.03 -39.73 22.15
N ALA A 298 -24.52 -40.82 22.81
CA ALA A 298 -24.96 -42.05 22.16
C ALA A 298 -26.05 -41.83 21.11
N ALA A 299 -26.98 -40.91 21.30
CA ALA A 299 -28.04 -40.60 20.35
C ALA A 299 -27.54 -39.95 19.05
N LEU A 300 -26.34 -39.37 19.07
CA LEU A 300 -25.70 -38.80 17.91
C LEU A 300 -25.02 -39.86 16.99
N GLY A 301 -24.87 -41.09 17.49
CA GLY A 301 -24.18 -42.15 16.80
C GLY A 301 -22.66 -41.94 16.73
N SER A 302 -22.01 -42.52 15.73
CA SER A 302 -20.56 -42.35 15.56
C SER A 302 -20.23 -40.92 15.05
N LEU A 303 -19.56 -40.15 15.85
CA LEU A 303 -19.07 -38.81 15.52
C LEU A 303 -17.69 -38.92 14.90
N LYS A 304 -17.53 -38.41 13.67
CA LYS A 304 -16.30 -38.59 12.86
C LYS A 304 -15.34 -37.41 13.04
N ASN A 305 -15.88 -36.23 13.20
CA ASN A 305 -15.13 -34.96 13.29
C ASN A 305 -15.19 -34.47 14.74
N ASN A 306 -14.08 -34.54 15.46
CA ASN A 306 -14.01 -34.17 16.87
C ASN A 306 -12.80 -33.27 17.06
N TRP A 307 -13.01 -32.06 17.53
CA TRP A 307 -11.97 -31.04 17.54
C TRP A 307 -11.91 -30.28 18.85
N LEU A 308 -10.69 -29.92 19.26
CA LEU A 308 -10.48 -28.82 20.19
C LEU A 308 -10.10 -27.58 19.40
N GLY A 309 -10.73 -26.46 19.73
CA GLY A 309 -10.41 -25.16 19.14
C GLY A 309 -11.08 -24.85 17.79
N ARG A 310 -11.83 -25.79 17.18
CA ARG A 310 -12.48 -25.62 15.87
C ARG A 310 -13.97 -25.93 15.94
N SER A 311 -14.77 -25.20 15.15
CA SER A 311 -16.23 -25.37 15.01
C SER A 311 -16.61 -26.13 13.72
N HIS A 312 -17.77 -26.80 13.73
CA HIS A 312 -18.43 -27.32 12.52
C HIS A 312 -19.03 -26.19 11.65
N PHE A 313 -19.15 -24.99 12.18
CA PHE A 313 -19.57 -23.81 11.41
C PHE A 313 -18.35 -23.07 10.88
N ALA A 314 -18.22 -23.02 9.57
CA ALA A 314 -17.04 -22.44 8.91
C ALA A 314 -16.83 -20.94 9.20
N ALA A 315 -17.90 -20.23 9.59
CA ALA A 315 -17.83 -18.81 9.96
C ALA A 315 -17.35 -18.56 11.39
N ASP A 316 -17.35 -19.59 12.25
CA ASP A 316 -16.91 -19.46 13.63
C ASP A 316 -15.38 -19.38 13.69
N PRO A 317 -14.82 -18.49 14.51
CA PRO A 317 -13.37 -18.37 14.66
C PRO A 317 -12.78 -19.59 15.38
N VAL A 318 -11.53 -19.89 15.04
CA VAL A 318 -10.73 -20.87 15.80
C VAL A 318 -10.40 -20.27 17.16
N PHE A 319 -10.46 -21.09 18.22
CA PHE A 319 -10.13 -20.69 19.59
C PHE A 319 -8.66 -20.24 19.66
N ALA A 320 -8.45 -19.05 20.16
CA ALA A 320 -7.14 -18.52 20.46
C ALA A 320 -6.91 -18.58 21.97
N GLY A 321 -5.88 -19.29 22.40
CA GLY A 321 -5.62 -19.52 23.80
C GLY A 321 -4.84 -20.80 24.07
N VAL A 322 -4.78 -21.19 25.31
CA VAL A 322 -3.99 -22.33 25.78
C VAL A 322 -4.94 -23.44 26.24
N PHE A 323 -4.62 -24.68 25.86
CA PHE A 323 -5.27 -25.90 26.33
C PHE A 323 -4.36 -26.65 27.26
N ASP A 324 -4.97 -27.15 28.35
CA ASP A 324 -4.31 -28.00 29.31
C ASP A 324 -5.33 -29.00 29.92
N GLU A 325 -4.90 -30.18 30.28
CA GLU A 325 -5.68 -31.18 31.00
C GLU A 325 -7.10 -31.42 30.44
N VAL A 326 -7.19 -31.75 29.15
CA VAL A 326 -8.49 -32.04 28.53
C VAL A 326 -8.85 -33.51 28.73
N ASN A 327 -9.99 -33.77 29.40
CA ASN A 327 -10.40 -35.06 29.86
C ASN A 327 -11.85 -35.36 29.49
N LEU A 328 -12.13 -36.61 29.03
CA LEU A 328 -13.44 -37.11 28.68
C LEU A 328 -13.74 -38.40 29.40
N TRP A 329 -14.88 -38.50 30.12
CA TRP A 329 -15.32 -39.68 30.86
C TRP A 329 -16.62 -40.25 30.32
N SER A 330 -16.78 -41.59 30.36
CA SER A 330 -18.02 -42.30 30.04
C SER A 330 -19.05 -42.31 31.18
N ARG A 331 -18.90 -41.45 32.18
CA ARG A 331 -19.80 -41.22 33.33
C ARG A 331 -19.92 -39.76 33.68
N ALA A 332 -20.99 -39.42 34.34
CA ALA A 332 -21.10 -38.10 34.94
C ALA A 332 -20.36 -38.07 36.29
N LEU A 333 -19.34 -37.20 36.40
CA LEU A 333 -18.66 -36.93 37.65
C LEU A 333 -19.61 -36.21 38.60
N THR A 334 -19.41 -36.42 39.88
CA THR A 334 -20.08 -35.65 40.98
C THR A 334 -19.48 -34.24 41.05
N ALA A 335 -20.21 -33.28 41.67
CA ALA A 335 -19.69 -31.95 41.92
C ALA A 335 -18.39 -31.98 42.75
N GLY A 336 -18.24 -32.91 43.73
CA GLY A 336 -17.01 -33.08 44.47
C GLY A 336 -15.82 -33.54 43.64
N GLU A 337 -16.06 -34.46 42.69
CA GLU A 337 -15.03 -34.91 41.75
C GLU A 337 -14.63 -33.77 40.76
N ILE A 338 -15.59 -32.97 40.29
CA ILE A 338 -15.30 -31.80 39.46
C ILE A 338 -14.48 -30.76 40.21
N ALA A 339 -14.84 -30.50 41.47
CA ALA A 339 -14.06 -29.60 42.34
C ALA A 339 -12.64 -30.14 42.58
N GLY A 340 -12.46 -31.45 42.72
CA GLY A 340 -11.15 -32.09 42.88
C GLY A 340 -10.22 -31.94 41.67
N LEU A 341 -10.75 -31.66 40.46
CA LEU A 341 -9.95 -31.37 39.24
C LEU A 341 -9.26 -30.00 39.27
N GLN A 342 -9.50 -29.19 40.32
CA GLN A 342 -8.84 -27.89 40.54
C GLN A 342 -7.46 -28.03 41.18
N GLU A 343 -7.22 -29.16 41.81
CA GLU A 343 -5.99 -29.41 42.58
C GLU A 343 -4.93 -30.07 41.71
N VAL A 344 -3.65 -29.84 42.02
CA VAL A 344 -2.52 -30.48 41.32
C VAL A 344 -2.64 -31.99 41.53
N PRO A 345 -2.68 -32.79 40.46
CA PRO A 345 -2.65 -34.25 40.63
C PRO A 345 -1.39 -34.64 41.39
N ALA A 346 -1.54 -35.43 42.46
CA ALA A 346 -0.37 -35.98 43.14
C ALA A 346 0.47 -36.81 42.17
N ALA A 347 1.78 -36.62 42.15
CA ALA A 347 2.69 -37.31 41.23
C ALA A 347 2.45 -38.83 41.25
N GLY A 348 2.03 -39.41 40.14
CA GLY A 348 1.73 -40.82 39.98
C GLY A 348 0.30 -41.25 40.32
N SER A 349 -0.63 -40.32 40.58
CA SER A 349 -2.06 -40.68 40.72
C SER A 349 -2.82 -40.46 39.42
N PRO A 350 -3.54 -41.45 38.90
CA PRO A 350 -4.44 -41.26 37.76
C PRO A 350 -5.74 -40.54 38.12
N ALA A 351 -5.81 -39.87 39.27
CA ALA A 351 -6.98 -39.16 39.77
C ALA A 351 -7.25 -37.95 38.89
N GLY A 352 -7.92 -38.14 37.83
CA GLY A 352 -8.27 -37.10 36.88
C GLY A 352 -8.25 -37.52 35.40
N ALA A 353 -7.59 -38.61 35.06
CA ALA A 353 -7.56 -39.09 33.67
C ALA A 353 -8.94 -39.55 33.25
N GLY A 354 -9.44 -38.99 32.12
CA GLY A 354 -10.69 -39.43 31.51
C GLY A 354 -10.57 -40.84 30.93
N ASP A 355 -11.57 -41.67 31.20
CA ASP A 355 -11.57 -43.04 30.73
C ASP A 355 -11.91 -43.20 29.25
N LEU A 356 -12.45 -42.14 28.60
CA LEU A 356 -12.67 -42.08 27.14
C LEU A 356 -11.46 -41.49 26.43
N ALA A 357 -10.90 -40.43 26.92
CA ALA A 357 -9.67 -39.79 26.44
C ALA A 357 -9.11 -38.84 27.50
N SER A 358 -7.78 -38.65 27.52
CA SER A 358 -7.10 -37.79 28.47
C SER A 358 -5.85 -37.17 27.81
N TYR A 359 -5.74 -35.89 27.74
CA TYR A 359 -4.65 -35.16 27.11
C TYR A 359 -4.07 -34.15 28.10
N ALA A 360 -2.85 -34.39 28.55
CA ALA A 360 -2.14 -33.47 29.45
C ALA A 360 -1.51 -32.26 28.73
N PHE A 361 -1.27 -32.35 27.43
CA PHE A 361 -0.59 -31.33 26.62
C PHE A 361 0.83 -30.98 27.06
N ASP A 362 1.53 -31.97 27.64
CA ASP A 362 2.91 -31.80 28.11
C ASP A 362 3.96 -31.98 26.99
N GLU A 363 3.55 -32.15 25.76
CA GLU A 363 4.45 -32.29 24.60
C GLU A 363 5.14 -30.95 24.31
N THR A 364 6.46 -31.00 24.15
CA THR A 364 7.31 -29.83 23.87
C THR A 364 7.65 -29.70 22.38
N SER A 365 7.26 -30.68 21.54
CA SER A 365 7.50 -30.67 20.09
C SER A 365 6.62 -31.70 19.39
N GLY A 366 6.49 -31.57 18.07
CA GLY A 366 5.70 -32.43 17.21
C GLY A 366 4.24 -32.01 17.10
N ALA A 367 3.44 -32.85 16.44
CA ALA A 367 2.02 -32.57 16.16
C ALA A 367 1.09 -33.59 16.84
N SER A 368 1.59 -34.51 17.66
CA SER A 368 0.81 -35.57 18.28
C SER A 368 0.73 -35.36 19.79
N PHE A 369 -0.45 -35.50 20.36
CA PHE A 369 -0.73 -35.46 21.79
C PHE A 369 -1.08 -36.85 22.29
N ALA A 370 -0.38 -37.33 23.31
CA ALA A 370 -0.54 -38.64 23.87
C ALA A 370 -1.87 -38.80 24.63
N ASP A 371 -2.57 -39.89 24.42
CA ASP A 371 -3.77 -40.24 25.20
C ASP A 371 -3.38 -40.99 26.48
N GLY A 372 -3.60 -40.36 27.63
CA GLY A 372 -3.38 -40.91 28.96
C GLY A 372 -4.48 -41.88 29.46
N SER A 373 -5.60 -42.03 28.75
CA SER A 373 -6.70 -42.92 29.10
C SER A 373 -6.36 -44.42 29.00
N GLY A 374 -5.27 -44.72 28.31
CA GLY A 374 -4.89 -46.11 27.96
C GLY A 374 -5.62 -46.73 26.75
N ARG A 375 -6.47 -45.95 26.05
CA ARG A 375 -7.19 -46.38 24.85
C ARG A 375 -6.45 -46.15 23.54
N GLY A 376 -5.28 -45.52 23.59
CA GLY A 376 -4.47 -45.16 22.40
C GLY A 376 -5.14 -44.20 21.44
N ARG A 377 -5.95 -43.30 21.95
CA ARG A 377 -6.70 -42.26 21.21
C ARG A 377 -5.89 -40.99 21.06
N HIS A 378 -4.65 -41.10 20.57
CA HIS A 378 -3.78 -39.92 20.38
C HIS A 378 -4.44 -38.87 19.51
N ALA A 379 -4.32 -37.62 19.91
CA ALA A 379 -4.81 -36.49 19.16
C ALA A 379 -3.71 -35.87 18.27
N THR A 380 -4.10 -35.09 17.28
CA THR A 380 -3.14 -34.51 16.31
C THR A 380 -3.39 -33.04 16.07
N LEU A 381 -2.36 -32.24 16.20
CA LEU A 381 -2.41 -30.83 15.81
C LEU A 381 -2.50 -30.68 14.29
N ARG A 382 -3.44 -29.90 13.80
CA ARG A 382 -3.69 -29.67 12.39
C ARG A 382 -3.93 -28.20 12.09
N ARG A 383 -3.87 -27.82 10.82
CA ARG A 383 -4.32 -26.53 10.31
C ARG A 383 -5.66 -26.67 9.58
N THR A 384 -6.51 -25.66 9.64
CA THR A 384 -7.83 -25.69 8.99
C THR A 384 -7.75 -25.80 7.47
N TRP A 385 -6.65 -25.36 6.87
CA TRP A 385 -6.42 -25.47 5.42
C TRP A 385 -5.76 -26.77 4.96
N GLY A 386 -5.41 -27.67 5.87
CA GLY A 386 -4.83 -28.97 5.54
C GLY A 386 -3.34 -29.10 5.88
N GLY A 387 -2.58 -29.74 5.04
CA GLY A 387 -1.17 -30.05 5.25
C GLY A 387 -0.21 -28.87 5.07
N PRO A 388 1.10 -29.18 4.95
CA PRO A 388 2.13 -28.17 4.72
C PRO A 388 1.88 -27.34 3.47
N SER A 389 2.28 -26.05 3.51
CA SER A 389 2.29 -25.21 2.32
C SER A 389 3.32 -25.71 1.30
N HIS A 390 3.09 -25.41 0.02
CA HIS A 390 4.02 -25.79 -1.03
C HIS A 390 5.39 -25.12 -0.87
N PRO A 391 6.48 -25.74 -1.33
CA PRO A 391 7.83 -25.20 -1.21
C PRO A 391 7.95 -23.78 -1.79
N GLY A 392 8.58 -22.87 -1.03
CA GLY A 392 8.79 -21.48 -1.43
C GLY A 392 7.69 -20.52 -1.00
N PHE A 393 6.50 -21.02 -0.62
CA PHE A 393 5.41 -20.17 -0.13
C PHE A 393 5.81 -19.35 1.10
N LEU A 394 5.46 -18.06 1.08
CA LEU A 394 5.66 -17.12 2.19
C LEU A 394 4.55 -16.07 2.16
N ALA A 395 3.71 -16.05 3.18
CA ALA A 395 2.69 -15.01 3.39
C ALA A 395 2.31 -14.93 4.88
N ALA A 396 1.60 -13.87 5.25
CA ALA A 396 1.04 -13.68 6.60
C ALA A 396 -0.38 -14.27 6.73
N TYR A 397 -0.82 -15.05 5.76
CA TYR A 397 -2.11 -15.75 5.71
C TYR A 397 -1.97 -17.04 4.90
N PRO A 398 -2.96 -17.97 4.99
CA PRO A 398 -2.87 -19.27 4.33
C PRO A 398 -2.75 -19.19 2.80
N GLU A 399 -2.06 -20.17 2.22
CA GLU A 399 -1.92 -20.34 0.77
C GLU A 399 -3.27 -20.46 0.04
N THR A 400 -4.31 -20.85 0.76
CA THR A 400 -5.67 -20.98 0.24
C THR A 400 -6.26 -19.70 -0.35
N GLN A 401 -5.76 -18.53 0.04
CA GLN A 401 -6.15 -17.24 -0.56
C GLN A 401 -5.77 -17.16 -2.05
N PHE A 402 -4.59 -17.66 -2.39
CA PHE A 402 -4.12 -17.75 -3.79
C PHE A 402 -4.89 -18.82 -4.56
N ILE A 403 -5.15 -19.96 -3.91
CA ILE A 403 -5.88 -21.10 -4.51
C ILE A 403 -7.32 -20.69 -4.81
N ALA A 404 -7.98 -20.00 -3.89
CA ALA A 404 -9.37 -19.55 -4.06
C ALA A 404 -9.52 -18.61 -5.26
N LEU A 405 -8.58 -17.69 -5.49
CA LEU A 405 -8.59 -16.76 -6.63
C LEU A 405 -8.67 -17.50 -7.98
N GLU A 406 -8.07 -18.68 -8.08
CA GLU A 406 -8.05 -19.48 -9.33
C GLU A 406 -9.44 -19.91 -9.81
N SER A 407 -10.41 -20.02 -8.89
CA SER A 407 -11.81 -20.38 -9.19
C SER A 407 -12.78 -19.21 -9.18
N MET A 408 -12.39 -18.05 -8.64
CA MET A 408 -13.25 -16.86 -8.57
C MET A 408 -13.61 -16.32 -9.95
N THR A 409 -14.84 -15.85 -10.09
CA THR A 409 -15.36 -15.22 -11.32
C THR A 409 -15.71 -13.75 -11.13
N SER A 410 -15.78 -13.29 -9.88
CA SER A 410 -16.04 -11.90 -9.48
C SER A 410 -15.24 -11.57 -8.23
N GLY A 411 -14.96 -10.31 -8.00
CA GLY A 411 -14.25 -9.85 -6.80
C GLY A 411 -15.12 -9.99 -5.54
N ASP A 412 -14.50 -10.48 -4.48
CA ASP A 412 -15.02 -10.45 -3.11
C ASP A 412 -13.81 -10.31 -2.16
N TYR A 413 -13.48 -9.07 -1.83
CA TYR A 413 -12.32 -8.77 -0.98
C TYR A 413 -12.52 -9.23 0.48
N THR A 414 -13.75 -9.58 0.89
CA THR A 414 -14.00 -10.18 2.20
C THR A 414 -13.55 -11.64 2.28
N VAL A 415 -13.40 -12.30 1.13
CA VAL A 415 -12.95 -13.68 1.00
C VAL A 415 -11.51 -13.75 0.52
N VAL A 416 -11.19 -13.03 -0.58
CA VAL A 416 -9.84 -12.97 -1.18
C VAL A 416 -9.51 -11.52 -1.52
N TRP A 417 -8.50 -10.96 -0.85
CA TRP A 417 -8.08 -9.59 -1.10
C TRP A 417 -6.64 -9.50 -1.60
N ALA A 418 -6.48 -9.29 -2.90
CA ALA A 418 -5.23 -9.00 -3.60
C ALA A 418 -4.00 -9.83 -3.17
N PRO A 419 -4.05 -11.18 -3.20
CA PRO A 419 -2.96 -12.00 -2.68
C PRO A 419 -1.64 -11.78 -3.46
N TYR A 420 -1.69 -11.59 -4.77
CA TYR A 420 -0.49 -11.33 -5.58
C TYR A 420 0.06 -9.92 -5.41
N TYR A 421 -0.78 -8.93 -5.06
CA TYR A 421 -0.30 -7.62 -4.62
C TYR A 421 0.51 -7.73 -3.31
N THR A 422 -0.01 -8.48 -2.33
CA THR A 422 0.72 -8.72 -1.07
C THR A 422 2.03 -9.47 -1.33
N ALA A 423 2.00 -10.52 -2.17
CA ALA A 423 3.21 -11.24 -2.58
C ALA A 423 4.22 -10.31 -3.27
N HIS A 424 3.76 -9.37 -4.12
CA HIS A 424 4.62 -8.35 -4.72
C HIS A 424 5.37 -7.54 -3.66
N LYS A 425 4.66 -7.04 -2.64
CA LYS A 425 5.29 -6.20 -1.62
C LYS A 425 6.32 -6.98 -0.80
N ILE A 426 6.00 -8.21 -0.41
CA ILE A 426 6.94 -9.10 0.27
C ILE A 426 8.15 -9.39 -0.62
N LEU A 427 7.94 -9.76 -1.89
CA LEU A 427 9.01 -10.02 -2.87
C LEU A 427 9.91 -8.78 -3.04
N ARG A 428 9.32 -7.59 -3.23
CA ARG A 428 10.09 -6.36 -3.39
C ARG A 428 10.90 -6.05 -2.14
N GLY A 429 10.30 -6.16 -0.96
CA GLY A 429 10.95 -5.90 0.32
C GLY A 429 12.16 -6.81 0.56
N VAL A 430 12.02 -8.12 0.35
CA VAL A 430 13.15 -9.05 0.54
C VAL A 430 14.22 -8.90 -0.55
N LEU A 431 13.83 -8.54 -1.79
CA LEU A 431 14.79 -8.27 -2.85
C LEU A 431 15.59 -6.99 -2.59
N ASP A 432 14.95 -5.92 -2.10
CA ASP A 432 15.63 -4.69 -1.70
C ASP A 432 16.55 -4.93 -0.50
N ALA A 433 16.13 -5.76 0.45
CA ALA A 433 16.98 -6.20 1.54
C ALA A 433 18.27 -6.85 1.02
N TYR A 434 18.16 -7.76 0.03
CA TYR A 434 19.35 -8.35 -0.63
C TYR A 434 20.22 -7.29 -1.33
N LEU A 435 19.61 -6.43 -2.15
CA LEU A 435 20.31 -5.43 -2.96
C LEU A 435 21.14 -4.44 -2.12
N HIS A 436 20.72 -4.19 -0.89
CA HIS A 436 21.37 -3.22 0.00
C HIS A 436 22.24 -3.84 1.11
N THR A 437 21.99 -5.11 1.49
CA THR A 437 22.72 -5.76 2.59
C THR A 437 23.55 -6.98 2.15
N ASP A 438 23.38 -7.45 0.91
CA ASP A 438 23.98 -8.68 0.37
C ASP A 438 23.62 -9.95 1.20
N ASP A 439 22.50 -9.94 1.96
CA ASP A 439 22.06 -11.09 2.77
C ASP A 439 21.52 -12.21 1.85
N PRO A 440 22.22 -13.36 1.74
CA PRO A 440 21.82 -14.42 0.81
C PRO A 440 20.46 -15.05 1.18
N ARG A 441 20.02 -14.95 2.45
CA ARG A 441 18.73 -15.47 2.89
C ARG A 441 17.59 -14.67 2.25
N ALA A 442 17.78 -13.36 2.09
CA ALA A 442 16.80 -12.50 1.43
C ALA A 442 16.64 -12.87 -0.06
N LEU A 443 17.75 -13.16 -0.76
CA LEU A 443 17.69 -13.65 -2.15
C LEU A 443 17.02 -15.02 -2.24
N ASP A 444 17.28 -15.93 -1.29
CA ASP A 444 16.68 -17.26 -1.22
C ASP A 444 15.15 -17.17 -0.94
N LEU A 445 14.71 -16.22 -0.10
CA LEU A 445 13.28 -15.92 0.10
C LEU A 445 12.63 -15.43 -1.19
N ALA A 446 13.25 -14.47 -1.88
CA ALA A 446 12.74 -13.92 -3.14
C ALA A 446 12.63 -14.98 -4.23
N SER A 447 13.72 -15.77 -4.41
CA SER A 447 13.75 -16.85 -5.40
C SER A 447 12.72 -17.94 -5.09
N GLY A 448 12.64 -18.37 -3.82
CA GLY A 448 11.65 -19.37 -3.40
C GLY A 448 10.21 -18.94 -3.65
N LEU A 449 9.88 -17.68 -3.36
CA LEU A 449 8.54 -17.13 -3.60
C LEU A 449 8.20 -17.10 -5.10
N CYS A 450 9.14 -16.73 -5.97
CA CYS A 450 8.95 -16.79 -7.42
C CYS A 450 8.86 -18.22 -7.94
N ASP A 451 9.71 -19.14 -7.47
CA ASP A 451 9.66 -20.56 -7.82
C ASP A 451 8.29 -21.16 -7.46
N TRP A 452 7.76 -20.81 -6.27
CA TRP A 452 6.43 -21.20 -5.85
C TRP A 452 5.34 -20.66 -6.78
N MET A 453 5.32 -19.35 -7.06
CA MET A 453 4.34 -18.73 -7.96
C MET A 453 4.40 -19.35 -9.36
N HIS A 454 5.59 -19.58 -9.91
CA HIS A 454 5.77 -20.23 -11.21
C HIS A 454 5.22 -21.65 -11.20
N SER A 455 5.51 -22.46 -10.16
CA SER A 455 5.05 -23.83 -10.04
C SER A 455 3.51 -23.97 -10.06
N ARG A 456 2.81 -22.90 -9.66
CA ARG A 456 1.35 -22.80 -9.64
C ARG A 456 0.79 -22.25 -10.95
N LEU A 457 1.16 -21.02 -11.27
CA LEU A 457 0.58 -20.25 -12.38
C LEU A 457 0.87 -20.87 -13.75
N SER A 458 2.02 -21.55 -13.91
CA SER A 458 2.37 -22.21 -15.17
C SER A 458 1.43 -23.40 -15.51
N LYS A 459 0.74 -23.96 -14.53
CA LYS A 459 -0.22 -25.06 -14.72
C LYS A 459 -1.62 -24.59 -15.07
N LEU A 460 -1.92 -23.30 -14.86
CA LEU A 460 -3.23 -22.75 -15.14
C LEU A 460 -3.41 -22.43 -16.63
N PRO A 461 -4.59 -22.66 -17.21
CA PRO A 461 -4.92 -22.19 -18.55
C PRO A 461 -4.76 -20.68 -18.66
N ALA A 462 -4.36 -20.18 -19.83
CA ALA A 462 -4.24 -18.72 -20.07
C ALA A 462 -5.56 -18.00 -19.79
N SER A 463 -6.69 -18.56 -20.17
CA SER A 463 -8.02 -17.97 -19.91
C SER A 463 -8.31 -17.82 -18.41
N THR A 464 -7.85 -18.75 -17.58
CA THR A 464 -7.98 -18.64 -16.13
C THR A 464 -7.15 -17.48 -15.60
N ARG A 465 -5.89 -17.35 -16.02
CA ARG A 465 -5.03 -16.23 -15.61
C ARG A 465 -5.60 -14.89 -16.05
N GLN A 466 -6.06 -14.74 -17.32
CA GLN A 466 -6.69 -13.54 -17.82
C GLN A 466 -7.93 -13.15 -17.00
N ARG A 467 -8.74 -14.12 -16.62
CA ARG A 467 -9.89 -13.91 -15.72
C ARG A 467 -9.43 -13.43 -14.36
N MET A 468 -8.45 -14.10 -13.73
CA MET A 468 -7.92 -13.74 -12.42
C MET A 468 -7.43 -12.29 -12.39
N TRP A 469 -6.58 -11.90 -13.34
CA TRP A 469 -6.01 -10.56 -13.41
C TRP A 469 -7.04 -9.47 -13.76
N GLY A 470 -8.14 -9.85 -14.39
CA GLY A 470 -9.26 -8.95 -14.70
C GLY A 470 -10.22 -8.73 -13.53
N ILE A 471 -10.11 -9.47 -12.43
CA ILE A 471 -10.97 -9.30 -11.26
C ILE A 471 -10.53 -8.06 -10.47
N PHE A 472 -11.44 -7.12 -10.28
CA PHE A 472 -11.21 -5.94 -9.44
C PHE A 472 -10.84 -6.34 -8.02
N SER A 473 -9.84 -5.70 -7.45
CA SER A 473 -9.29 -5.88 -6.12
C SER A 473 -8.70 -7.29 -5.88
N SER A 474 -9.50 -8.37 -5.93
CA SER A 474 -9.01 -9.74 -5.68
C SER A 474 -7.91 -10.17 -6.64
N GLY A 475 -7.98 -9.76 -7.90
CA GLY A 475 -7.01 -10.08 -8.95
C GLY A 475 -5.83 -9.12 -9.07
N GLU A 476 -5.72 -8.13 -8.20
CA GLU A 476 -4.64 -7.17 -8.23
C GLU A 476 -3.28 -7.83 -7.95
N PHE A 477 -2.29 -7.52 -8.79
CA PHE A 477 -0.92 -8.01 -8.63
C PHE A 477 0.13 -6.87 -8.58
N GLY A 478 -0.30 -5.61 -8.68
CA GLY A 478 0.56 -4.44 -8.58
C GLY A 478 1.73 -4.46 -9.55
N GLY A 479 2.91 -4.08 -9.07
CA GLY A 479 4.16 -4.07 -9.83
C GLY A 479 4.99 -5.36 -9.68
N ILE A 480 4.36 -6.52 -9.49
CA ILE A 480 5.09 -7.78 -9.23
C ILE A 480 6.04 -8.15 -10.38
N VAL A 481 5.66 -7.82 -11.61
CA VAL A 481 6.46 -8.08 -12.82
C VAL A 481 7.81 -7.35 -12.76
N GLU A 482 7.83 -6.09 -12.28
CA GLU A 482 9.08 -5.34 -12.07
C GLU A 482 10.01 -6.09 -11.11
N ALA A 483 9.50 -6.54 -9.97
CA ALA A 483 10.30 -7.25 -8.97
C ALA A 483 10.79 -8.61 -9.47
N ILE A 484 9.97 -9.34 -10.24
CA ILE A 484 10.36 -10.63 -10.83
C ILE A 484 11.46 -10.43 -11.89
N CYS A 485 11.36 -9.42 -12.75
CA CYS A 485 12.39 -9.11 -13.75
C CYS A 485 13.71 -8.69 -13.07
N ASP A 486 13.66 -7.89 -12.01
CA ASP A 486 14.85 -7.53 -11.23
C ASP A 486 15.50 -8.78 -10.60
N LEU A 487 14.69 -9.72 -10.09
CA LEU A 487 15.19 -10.98 -9.58
C LEU A 487 15.79 -11.86 -10.71
N TYR A 488 15.14 -11.90 -11.88
CA TYR A 488 15.66 -12.59 -13.05
C TYR A 488 17.03 -12.06 -13.46
N ALA A 489 17.19 -10.76 -13.53
CA ALA A 489 18.46 -10.11 -13.87
C ALA A 489 19.62 -10.45 -12.88
N ILE A 490 19.28 -10.86 -11.64
CA ILE A 490 20.27 -11.30 -10.63
C ILE A 490 20.53 -12.80 -10.75
N THR A 491 19.47 -13.61 -10.89
CA THR A 491 19.53 -15.06 -10.79
C THR A 491 19.79 -15.78 -12.13
N GLY A 492 19.37 -15.16 -13.24
CA GLY A 492 19.40 -15.77 -14.57
C GLY A 492 18.47 -17.00 -14.73
N LYS A 493 17.57 -17.26 -13.77
CA LYS A 493 16.65 -18.40 -13.82
C LYS A 493 15.55 -18.16 -14.86
N ALA A 494 15.52 -18.98 -15.90
CA ALA A 494 14.54 -18.86 -16.99
C ALA A 494 13.07 -18.91 -16.51
N GLU A 495 12.82 -19.66 -15.44
CA GLU A 495 11.50 -19.77 -14.80
C GLU A 495 11.01 -18.42 -14.24
N HIS A 496 11.90 -17.54 -13.79
CA HIS A 496 11.53 -16.23 -13.32
C HIS A 496 11.05 -15.33 -14.47
N LEU A 497 11.76 -15.35 -15.61
CA LEU A 497 11.29 -14.60 -16.79
C LEU A 497 9.99 -15.18 -17.33
N ALA A 498 9.87 -16.52 -17.35
CA ALA A 498 8.62 -17.17 -17.71
C ALA A 498 7.48 -16.77 -16.78
N LEU A 499 7.72 -16.71 -15.46
CA LEU A 499 6.74 -16.26 -14.48
C LEU A 499 6.28 -14.82 -14.74
N ALA A 500 7.19 -13.89 -15.03
CA ALA A 500 6.85 -12.49 -15.30
C ALA A 500 5.79 -12.36 -16.40
N ARG A 501 5.89 -13.17 -17.47
CA ARG A 501 4.94 -13.21 -18.60
C ARG A 501 3.57 -13.81 -18.23
N LEU A 502 3.46 -14.56 -17.13
CA LEU A 502 2.17 -15.13 -16.69
C LEU A 502 1.24 -14.08 -16.07
N PHE A 503 1.76 -12.88 -15.80
CA PHE A 503 1.00 -11.74 -15.31
C PHE A 503 0.53 -10.78 -16.43
N ASP A 504 0.75 -11.09 -17.69
CA ASP A 504 0.25 -10.26 -18.80
C ASP A 504 -1.29 -10.16 -18.72
N LEU A 505 -1.80 -8.92 -18.66
CA LEU A 505 -3.22 -8.58 -18.81
C LEU A 505 -3.44 -8.14 -20.26
N ASP A 506 -3.54 -9.10 -21.16
CA ASP A 506 -3.47 -8.90 -22.63
C ASP A 506 -4.43 -7.82 -23.13
N LYS A 507 -5.69 -7.84 -22.68
CA LYS A 507 -6.68 -6.84 -23.12
C LYS A 507 -6.22 -5.40 -22.85
N LEU A 508 -5.63 -5.13 -21.70
CA LEU A 508 -5.14 -3.80 -21.33
C LEU A 508 -3.87 -3.46 -22.10
N ILE A 509 -2.94 -4.41 -22.17
CA ILE A 509 -1.64 -4.22 -22.80
C ILE A 509 -1.82 -3.96 -24.30
N ASP A 510 -2.65 -4.75 -24.98
CA ASP A 510 -2.88 -4.60 -26.43
C ASP A 510 -3.62 -3.31 -26.76
N ALA A 511 -4.64 -2.94 -25.98
CA ALA A 511 -5.34 -1.67 -26.17
C ALA A 511 -4.37 -0.48 -26.01
N CYS A 512 -3.58 -0.44 -24.93
CA CYS A 512 -2.60 0.62 -24.73
C CYS A 512 -1.51 0.62 -25.82
N ALA A 513 -1.04 -0.54 -26.28
CA ALA A 513 -0.06 -0.62 -27.36
C ALA A 513 -0.64 -0.09 -28.69
N ALA A 514 -1.93 -0.31 -28.95
CA ALA A 514 -2.63 0.23 -30.12
C ALA A 514 -2.94 1.73 -30.00
N GLY A 515 -2.86 2.31 -28.80
CA GLY A 515 -3.26 3.70 -28.53
C GLY A 515 -4.73 3.86 -28.16
N ASP A 516 -5.42 2.76 -27.88
CA ASP A 516 -6.83 2.75 -27.50
C ASP A 516 -6.98 3.02 -25.99
N ASP A 517 -7.62 4.13 -25.64
CA ASP A 517 -7.86 4.53 -24.26
C ASP A 517 -9.10 3.84 -23.68
N ILE A 518 -8.88 2.76 -22.96
CA ILE A 518 -9.92 1.98 -22.27
C ILE A 518 -9.91 2.19 -20.76
N LEU A 519 -9.31 3.29 -20.27
CA LEU A 519 -9.03 3.48 -18.83
C LEU A 519 -10.25 3.94 -18.02
N ASP A 520 -11.30 4.50 -18.66
CA ASP A 520 -12.50 4.95 -17.96
C ASP A 520 -13.15 3.81 -17.16
N GLY A 521 -13.36 4.06 -15.87
CA GLY A 521 -13.90 3.08 -14.94
C GLY A 521 -12.90 2.05 -14.41
N LEU A 522 -11.63 2.06 -14.83
CA LEU A 522 -10.61 1.20 -14.25
C LEU A 522 -10.03 1.80 -12.96
N HIS A 523 -9.72 0.94 -11.99
CA HIS A 523 -9.03 1.31 -10.76
C HIS A 523 -7.60 1.74 -11.06
N ALA A 524 -7.24 2.98 -10.71
CA ALA A 524 -5.99 3.59 -11.13
C ALA A 524 -4.76 2.88 -10.56
N ASN A 525 -4.72 2.70 -9.24
CA ASN A 525 -3.54 2.11 -8.59
C ASN A 525 -3.34 0.64 -8.93
N GLN A 526 -4.40 -0.13 -9.17
CA GLN A 526 -4.30 -1.52 -9.64
C GLN A 526 -3.55 -1.63 -10.97
N HIS A 527 -3.68 -0.61 -11.86
CA HIS A 527 -3.19 -0.70 -13.23
C HIS A 527 -1.89 0.06 -13.48
N ILE A 528 -1.64 1.21 -12.83
CA ILE A 528 -0.41 2.01 -13.07
C ILE A 528 0.88 1.19 -12.92
N PRO A 529 1.07 0.39 -11.84
CA PRO A 529 2.33 -0.32 -11.64
C PRO A 529 2.58 -1.45 -12.65
N ILE A 530 1.55 -1.94 -13.35
CA ILE A 530 1.69 -2.91 -14.42
C ILE A 530 2.68 -2.38 -15.48
N PHE A 531 2.54 -1.12 -15.88
CA PHE A 531 3.32 -0.53 -16.97
C PHE A 531 4.80 -0.31 -16.61
N THR A 532 5.13 -0.12 -15.33
CA THR A 532 6.53 -0.16 -14.89
C THR A 532 7.09 -1.58 -15.05
N GLY A 533 6.31 -2.60 -14.74
CA GLY A 533 6.66 -4.01 -14.97
C GLY A 533 6.85 -4.32 -16.46
N LEU A 534 6.00 -3.79 -17.35
CA LEU A 534 6.13 -3.96 -18.79
C LEU A 534 7.44 -3.37 -19.36
N LEU A 535 7.90 -2.22 -18.83
CA LEU A 535 9.20 -1.67 -19.22
C LEU A 535 10.34 -2.61 -18.80
N ARG A 536 10.26 -3.23 -17.62
CA ARG A 536 11.26 -4.22 -17.21
C ARG A 536 11.19 -5.50 -18.07
N LEU A 537 9.98 -5.95 -18.47
CA LEU A 537 9.84 -7.04 -19.46
C LEU A 537 10.45 -6.66 -20.81
N TYR A 538 10.27 -5.43 -21.27
CA TYR A 538 10.93 -4.92 -22.48
C TYR A 538 12.44 -4.98 -22.35
N ASP A 539 12.99 -4.60 -21.21
CA ASP A 539 14.44 -4.65 -20.95
C ASP A 539 15.02 -6.07 -21.08
N GLU A 540 14.28 -7.07 -20.60
CA GLU A 540 14.73 -8.46 -20.59
C GLU A 540 14.42 -9.23 -21.90
N THR A 541 13.41 -8.77 -22.66
CA THR A 541 12.91 -9.52 -23.85
C THR A 541 13.13 -8.81 -25.18
N GLY A 542 13.26 -7.48 -25.19
CA GLY A 542 13.29 -6.65 -26.40
C GLY A 542 11.91 -6.50 -27.08
N GLU A 543 10.82 -7.04 -26.49
CA GLU A 543 9.49 -6.98 -27.13
C GLU A 543 8.89 -5.56 -27.09
N ARG A 544 8.87 -4.90 -28.22
CA ARG A 544 8.39 -3.51 -28.38
C ARG A 544 6.96 -3.27 -27.92
N ARG A 545 6.09 -4.30 -27.95
CA ARG A 545 4.71 -4.24 -27.44
C ARG A 545 4.67 -3.63 -26.04
N TYR A 546 5.53 -4.11 -25.15
CA TYR A 546 5.55 -3.68 -23.74
C TYR A 546 5.96 -2.21 -23.59
N PHE A 547 7.01 -1.80 -24.29
CA PHE A 547 7.45 -0.41 -24.26
C PHE A 547 6.39 0.53 -24.84
N THR A 548 5.78 0.15 -25.98
CA THR A 548 4.75 0.98 -26.64
C THR A 548 3.52 1.13 -25.75
N ALA A 549 3.07 0.04 -25.12
CA ALA A 549 1.95 0.08 -24.18
C ALA A 549 2.23 1.03 -23.01
N ALA A 550 3.41 0.94 -22.39
CA ALA A 550 3.78 1.78 -21.24
C ALA A 550 3.88 3.27 -21.61
N LYS A 551 4.47 3.59 -22.77
CA LYS A 551 4.58 4.95 -23.25
C LYS A 551 3.20 5.56 -23.57
N ASN A 552 2.37 4.82 -24.30
CA ASN A 552 1.01 5.28 -24.65
C ASN A 552 0.13 5.45 -23.42
N PHE A 553 0.20 4.50 -22.48
CA PHE A 553 -0.51 4.62 -21.20
C PHE A 553 -0.14 5.91 -20.45
N TRP A 554 1.15 6.22 -20.32
CA TRP A 554 1.58 7.48 -19.73
C TRP A 554 0.96 8.69 -20.44
N GLY A 555 0.94 8.67 -21.77
CA GLY A 555 0.32 9.70 -22.61
C GLY A 555 -1.21 9.78 -22.47
N MET A 556 -1.88 8.69 -22.08
CA MET A 556 -3.32 8.68 -21.79
C MET A 556 -3.65 9.24 -20.40
N VAL A 557 -2.76 9.09 -19.41
CA VAL A 557 -3.03 9.49 -18.04
C VAL A 557 -2.56 10.92 -17.77
N VAL A 558 -1.27 11.21 -17.98
CA VAL A 558 -0.66 12.45 -17.53
C VAL A 558 -1.27 13.71 -18.18
N PRO A 559 -1.40 13.84 -19.50
CA PRO A 559 -1.96 15.04 -20.12
C PRO A 559 -3.48 15.18 -19.97
N THR A 560 -4.21 14.11 -19.68
CA THR A 560 -5.69 14.13 -19.79
C THR A 560 -6.42 13.86 -18.48
N ARG A 561 -5.77 13.29 -17.45
CA ARG A 561 -6.38 12.87 -16.17
C ARG A 561 -5.65 13.35 -14.94
N MET A 562 -4.61 14.18 -15.11
CA MET A 562 -3.81 14.70 -14.01
C MET A 562 -4.45 15.96 -13.40
N TYR A 563 -4.55 16.00 -12.08
CA TYR A 563 -4.87 17.20 -11.32
C TYR A 563 -3.66 18.14 -11.20
N GLY A 564 -3.89 19.39 -10.87
CA GLY A 564 -2.84 20.40 -10.71
C GLY A 564 -1.69 19.97 -9.79
N ILE A 565 -1.97 19.20 -8.76
CA ILE A 565 -0.95 18.67 -7.83
C ILE A 565 -0.10 17.54 -8.41
N GLY A 566 -0.42 17.01 -9.59
CA GLY A 566 0.27 15.88 -10.20
C GLY A 566 -0.40 14.52 -9.98
N GLY A 567 -1.44 14.44 -9.15
CA GLY A 567 -2.20 13.21 -8.91
C GLY A 567 -3.28 12.94 -9.95
N THR A 568 -3.87 11.77 -9.86
CA THR A 568 -4.96 11.31 -10.74
C THR A 568 -5.99 10.49 -9.97
N SER A 569 -7.12 10.17 -10.59
CA SER A 569 -8.23 9.38 -10.08
C SER A 569 -9.12 10.06 -9.04
N THR A 570 -10.36 9.56 -8.93
CA THR A 570 -11.32 9.95 -7.90
C THR A 570 -12.04 8.69 -7.40
N GLY A 571 -12.12 8.51 -6.07
CA GLY A 571 -12.58 7.26 -5.46
C GLY A 571 -11.84 6.06 -6.03
N GLU A 572 -10.52 6.19 -6.27
CA GLU A 572 -9.60 5.21 -6.84
C GLU A 572 -9.74 4.92 -8.35
N PHE A 573 -10.77 5.42 -9.00
CA PHE A 573 -11.07 5.11 -10.41
C PHE A 573 -10.80 6.28 -11.35
N TRP A 574 -10.37 5.97 -12.56
CA TRP A 574 -10.33 6.96 -13.63
C TRP A 574 -11.74 7.22 -14.18
N LYS A 575 -11.90 8.40 -14.74
CA LYS A 575 -13.03 8.83 -15.55
C LYS A 575 -12.57 9.14 -16.97
N ALA A 576 -13.51 9.51 -17.83
CA ALA A 576 -13.21 9.87 -19.22
C ALA A 576 -12.06 10.89 -19.32
N PRO A 577 -11.24 10.84 -20.37
CA PRO A 577 -10.14 11.79 -20.56
C PRO A 577 -10.67 13.23 -20.63
N GLY A 578 -9.92 14.16 -20.07
CA GLY A 578 -10.26 15.58 -20.07
C GLY A 578 -11.25 16.03 -19.00
N VAL A 579 -11.83 15.13 -18.19
CA VAL A 579 -12.74 15.48 -17.11
C VAL A 579 -11.95 15.66 -15.82
N ILE A 580 -11.63 16.90 -15.48
CA ILE A 580 -10.83 17.26 -14.28
C ILE A 580 -11.70 17.91 -13.21
N ALA A 581 -12.32 19.08 -13.49
CA ALA A 581 -13.17 19.76 -12.49
C ALA A 581 -14.42 18.94 -12.15
N GLY A 582 -14.93 18.17 -13.08
CA GLY A 582 -16.08 17.29 -12.87
C GLY A 582 -15.80 16.07 -11.99
N THR A 583 -14.52 15.81 -11.66
CA THR A 583 -14.10 14.66 -10.84
C THR A 583 -13.52 15.05 -9.47
N LEU A 584 -13.46 16.35 -9.16
CA LEU A 584 -12.99 16.82 -7.86
C LEU A 584 -13.93 16.34 -6.74
N SER A 585 -13.35 15.69 -5.73
CA SER A 585 -14.09 15.09 -4.61
C SER A 585 -13.22 15.08 -3.35
N ASP A 586 -13.75 14.62 -2.23
CA ASP A 586 -12.98 14.36 -1.00
C ASP A 586 -12.04 13.15 -1.15
N THR A 587 -12.24 12.32 -2.17
CA THR A 587 -11.47 11.11 -2.46
C THR A 587 -10.66 11.23 -3.76
N THR A 588 -10.28 12.43 -4.17
CA THR A 588 -9.38 12.63 -5.32
C THR A 588 -7.94 12.35 -4.96
N ALA A 589 -7.17 11.96 -5.96
CA ALA A 589 -5.69 11.88 -5.95
C ALA A 589 -5.14 10.96 -4.86
N GLU A 590 -5.37 9.66 -5.01
CA GLU A 590 -4.75 8.62 -4.18
C GLU A 590 -3.22 8.75 -4.20
N THR A 591 -2.58 8.67 -3.03
CA THR A 591 -1.12 8.83 -2.88
C THR A 591 -0.34 7.76 -3.64
N CYS A 592 -0.81 6.50 -3.67
CA CYS A 592 -0.16 5.42 -4.43
C CYS A 592 -0.09 5.71 -5.93
N CYS A 593 -1.12 6.33 -6.51
CA CYS A 593 -1.16 6.66 -7.93
C CYS A 593 -0.03 7.61 -8.32
N ALA A 594 0.21 8.67 -7.53
CA ALA A 594 1.32 9.59 -7.77
C ALA A 594 2.68 8.88 -7.66
N TYR A 595 2.87 8.07 -6.62
CA TYR A 595 4.10 7.28 -6.43
C TYR A 595 4.40 6.37 -7.63
N ASN A 596 3.42 5.60 -8.09
CA ASN A 596 3.59 4.68 -9.21
C ASN A 596 3.79 5.39 -10.56
N LEU A 597 3.13 6.54 -10.78
CA LEU A 597 3.38 7.36 -11.97
C LEU A 597 4.76 8.02 -11.95
N LEU A 598 5.31 8.40 -10.79
CA LEU A 598 6.70 8.84 -10.67
C LEU A 598 7.66 7.70 -11.08
N LYS A 599 7.43 6.47 -10.61
CA LYS A 599 8.22 5.30 -11.02
C LYS A 599 8.16 5.07 -12.53
N LEU A 600 6.96 5.13 -13.11
CA LEU A 600 6.77 4.95 -14.56
C LEU A 600 7.48 6.06 -15.36
N SER A 601 7.33 7.32 -14.96
CA SER A 601 8.00 8.46 -15.62
C SER A 601 9.53 8.34 -15.56
N ARG A 602 10.06 7.94 -14.39
CA ARG A 602 11.48 7.65 -14.22
C ARG A 602 11.95 6.50 -15.12
N ALA A 603 11.18 5.42 -15.19
CA ALA A 603 11.52 4.28 -16.03
C ALA A 603 11.51 4.64 -17.53
N LEU A 604 10.51 5.38 -18.00
CA LEU A 604 10.48 5.90 -19.38
C LEU A 604 11.69 6.81 -19.67
N PHE A 605 12.09 7.66 -18.71
CA PHE A 605 13.26 8.52 -18.85
C PHE A 605 14.57 7.75 -19.04
N LEU A 606 14.70 6.54 -18.48
CA LEU A 606 15.89 5.71 -18.69
C LEU A 606 16.06 5.26 -20.18
N HIS A 607 14.97 5.17 -20.89
CA HIS A 607 14.95 4.80 -22.32
C HIS A 607 14.99 6.02 -23.24
N GLU A 608 14.16 7.02 -22.95
CA GLU A 608 14.00 8.23 -23.76
C GLU A 608 14.17 9.44 -22.83
N GLN A 609 15.19 10.25 -23.01
CA GLN A 609 15.44 11.40 -22.14
C GLN A 609 14.53 12.58 -22.49
N ASP A 610 13.22 12.30 -22.67
CA ASP A 610 12.22 13.36 -22.87
C ASP A 610 12.01 14.13 -21.56
N PRO A 611 12.24 15.46 -21.56
CA PRO A 611 12.06 16.29 -20.37
C PRO A 611 10.62 16.28 -19.83
N ALA A 612 9.61 15.94 -20.64
CA ALA A 612 8.21 15.86 -20.21
C ALA A 612 8.00 14.87 -19.05
N TYR A 613 8.76 13.75 -19.02
CA TYR A 613 8.70 12.81 -17.90
C TYR A 613 9.17 13.44 -16.59
N MET A 614 10.20 14.30 -16.67
CA MET A 614 10.74 14.98 -15.50
C MET A 614 9.96 16.25 -15.12
N ASP A 615 9.25 16.88 -16.05
CA ASP A 615 8.29 17.95 -15.76
C ASP A 615 7.10 17.42 -14.96
N TYR A 616 6.56 16.25 -15.34
CA TYR A 616 5.57 15.55 -14.52
C TYR A 616 6.13 15.16 -13.15
N TYR A 617 7.34 14.57 -13.14
CA TYR A 617 8.01 14.14 -11.91
C TYR A 617 8.18 15.30 -10.92
N GLU A 618 8.66 16.45 -11.38
CA GLU A 618 8.80 17.66 -10.57
C GLU A 618 7.44 18.10 -9.99
N ARG A 619 6.40 18.18 -10.84
CA ARG A 619 5.06 18.59 -10.43
C ARG A 619 4.52 17.71 -9.32
N ALA A 620 4.50 16.40 -9.52
CA ALA A 620 3.95 15.48 -8.54
C ALA A 620 4.79 15.42 -7.25
N LEU A 621 6.12 15.42 -7.39
CA LEU A 621 7.03 15.38 -6.24
C LEU A 621 6.92 16.62 -5.36
N TYR A 622 7.00 17.83 -5.95
CA TYR A 622 6.99 19.09 -5.20
C TYR A 622 5.61 19.46 -4.65
N ASN A 623 4.54 18.85 -5.13
CA ASN A 623 3.19 19.15 -4.66
C ASN A 623 2.56 17.96 -3.94
N GLN A 624 2.04 16.97 -4.66
CA GLN A 624 1.31 15.87 -4.03
C GLN A 624 2.18 15.05 -3.08
N VAL A 625 3.35 14.58 -3.52
CA VAL A 625 4.17 13.64 -2.72
C VAL A 625 4.69 14.31 -1.44
N LEU A 626 5.18 15.54 -1.53
CA LEU A 626 5.55 16.29 -0.32
C LEU A 626 4.32 16.63 0.54
N GLY A 627 3.20 16.99 -0.08
CA GLY A 627 1.97 17.35 0.62
C GLY A 627 1.22 16.17 1.22
N SER A 628 1.49 14.93 0.78
CA SER A 628 0.88 13.72 1.36
C SER A 628 1.52 13.31 2.68
N LYS A 629 2.70 13.79 3.02
CA LYS A 629 3.38 13.55 4.30
C LYS A 629 3.19 14.74 5.23
N GLN A 630 2.68 14.52 6.43
CA GLN A 630 2.56 15.55 7.46
C GLN A 630 3.93 16.09 7.87
N ASP A 631 3.99 17.35 8.33
CA ASP A 631 5.23 18.01 8.79
C ASP A 631 5.61 17.67 10.23
N GLU A 632 5.13 16.51 10.70
CA GLU A 632 5.33 16.00 12.06
C GLU A 632 5.95 14.61 12.04
N ALA A 633 6.60 14.24 13.15
CA ALA A 633 7.14 12.91 13.39
C ALA A 633 6.19 12.11 14.29
N ASP A 634 6.08 10.81 14.00
CA ASP A 634 5.40 9.84 14.85
C ASP A 634 6.12 8.48 14.73
N ALA A 635 6.39 7.83 15.85
CA ALA A 635 7.11 6.55 15.87
C ALA A 635 6.22 5.38 15.40
N GLU A 636 4.92 5.47 15.65
CA GLU A 636 3.95 4.40 15.35
C GLU A 636 3.36 4.51 13.95
N LYS A 637 3.26 5.74 13.40
CA LYS A 637 2.60 6.02 12.14
C LYS A 637 3.48 6.86 11.21
N PRO A 638 3.49 6.57 9.91
CA PRO A 638 4.25 7.36 8.94
C PRO A 638 3.60 8.72 8.64
N LEU A 639 2.37 8.97 9.09
CA LEU A 639 1.58 10.18 8.89
C LEU A 639 1.50 10.58 7.40
N VAL A 640 0.91 9.70 6.61
CA VAL A 640 0.72 9.86 5.16
C VAL A 640 -0.76 9.75 4.82
N THR A 641 -1.26 10.64 3.97
CA THR A 641 -2.65 10.62 3.53
C THR A 641 -2.92 9.46 2.58
N TYR A 642 -4.14 8.93 2.60
CA TYR A 642 -4.64 8.04 1.55
C TYR A 642 -5.07 8.85 0.33
N PHE A 643 -6.14 9.64 0.46
CA PHE A 643 -6.58 10.61 -0.54
C PHE A 643 -6.13 12.02 -0.17
N ILE A 644 -5.84 12.82 -1.17
CA ILE A 644 -5.58 14.23 -0.94
C ILE A 644 -6.87 15.02 -0.74
N GLY A 645 -7.92 14.71 -1.50
CA GLY A 645 -9.17 15.46 -1.51
C GLY A 645 -9.00 16.88 -2.09
N LEU A 646 -9.72 17.22 -3.15
CA LEU A 646 -9.56 18.48 -3.87
C LEU A 646 -10.85 19.32 -3.95
N LEU A 647 -11.89 18.94 -3.19
CA LEU A 647 -13.04 19.82 -3.01
C LEU A 647 -12.65 21.08 -2.23
N PRO A 648 -13.35 22.21 -2.46
CA PRO A 648 -13.15 23.43 -1.70
C PRO A 648 -13.21 23.22 -0.19
N GLY A 649 -12.21 23.73 0.53
CA GLY A 649 -12.13 23.65 1.99
C GLY A 649 -11.87 22.24 2.53
N HIS A 650 -11.37 21.30 1.70
CA HIS A 650 -11.00 19.95 2.17
C HIS A 650 -9.85 20.00 3.17
N VAL A 651 -9.96 19.17 4.22
CA VAL A 651 -8.93 18.96 5.24
C VAL A 651 -8.27 17.61 4.98
N ARG A 652 -6.96 17.58 4.86
CA ARG A 652 -6.20 16.34 4.67
C ARG A 652 -6.19 15.49 5.94
N ASP A 653 -6.40 14.20 5.80
CA ASP A 653 -6.31 13.22 6.89
C ASP A 653 -4.98 12.47 6.79
N TYR A 654 -4.09 12.69 7.76
CA TYR A 654 -2.78 12.02 7.87
C TYR A 654 -2.78 10.80 8.76
N THR A 655 -3.93 10.47 9.35
CA THR A 655 -4.11 9.29 10.20
C THR A 655 -5.33 8.49 9.75
N PRO A 656 -5.27 7.85 8.55
CA PRO A 656 -6.40 7.11 8.03
C PRO A 656 -6.95 6.12 9.07
N LYS A 657 -8.26 6.07 9.24
CA LYS A 657 -8.91 5.22 10.25
C LYS A 657 -8.56 3.75 10.11
N ALA A 658 -8.39 3.27 8.87
CA ALA A 658 -8.01 1.89 8.62
C ALA A 658 -6.60 1.58 9.14
N GLY A 659 -5.65 2.51 8.99
CA GLY A 659 -4.23 2.31 9.29
C GLY A 659 -3.55 1.29 8.39
N THR A 660 -2.23 1.29 8.37
CA THR A 660 -1.38 0.35 7.61
C THR A 660 -1.83 0.16 6.15
N THR A 661 -2.22 1.25 5.50
CA THR A 661 -2.74 1.24 4.14
C THR A 661 -1.63 1.16 3.11
N CYS A 662 -1.98 0.83 1.85
CA CYS A 662 -1.05 0.87 0.72
C CYS A 662 -0.39 2.25 0.55
N CYS A 663 -1.13 3.33 0.78
CA CYS A 663 -0.66 4.71 0.66
C CYS A 663 0.36 5.10 1.73
N GLU A 664 0.17 4.64 2.97
CA GLU A 664 1.20 4.78 4.01
C GLU A 664 2.47 4.04 3.60
N GLY A 665 2.34 2.84 3.02
CA GLY A 665 3.45 2.06 2.47
C GLY A 665 4.21 2.80 1.37
N THR A 666 3.53 3.26 0.34
CA THR A 666 4.17 4.00 -0.78
C THR A 666 4.71 5.37 -0.34
N GLY A 667 4.08 6.00 0.65
CA GLY A 667 4.57 7.24 1.25
C GLY A 667 5.90 7.06 1.99
N MET A 668 6.07 5.94 2.71
CA MET A 668 7.35 5.56 3.32
C MET A 668 8.45 5.39 2.27
N GLU A 669 8.17 4.64 1.20
CA GLU A 669 9.12 4.43 0.11
C GLU A 669 9.47 5.74 -0.62
N SER A 670 8.50 6.64 -0.85
CA SER A 670 8.75 7.94 -1.46
C SER A 670 9.71 8.78 -0.62
N ALA A 671 9.45 8.86 0.68
CA ALA A 671 10.19 9.73 1.58
C ALA A 671 11.64 9.29 1.78
N THR A 672 11.95 8.01 1.64
CA THR A 672 13.33 7.51 1.81
C THR A 672 14.20 7.61 0.55
N LYS A 673 13.61 7.98 -0.60
CA LYS A 673 14.34 8.06 -1.88
C LYS A 673 14.09 9.35 -2.69
N TYR A 674 13.74 10.47 -2.06
CA TYR A 674 13.53 11.73 -2.79
C TYR A 674 14.68 12.14 -3.70
N GLN A 675 15.90 11.66 -3.45
CA GLN A 675 17.10 11.96 -4.25
C GLN A 675 17.27 11.11 -5.50
N ASP A 676 16.47 10.07 -5.70
CA ASP A 676 16.75 9.03 -6.72
C ASP A 676 16.64 9.51 -8.17
N SER A 677 15.99 10.65 -8.41
CA SER A 677 15.76 11.22 -9.74
C SER A 677 16.32 12.64 -9.91
N VAL A 678 17.18 13.09 -8.99
CA VAL A 678 17.84 14.40 -9.11
C VAL A 678 18.85 14.40 -10.25
N TYR A 679 19.62 13.31 -10.39
CA TYR A 679 20.68 13.16 -11.40
C TYR A 679 20.57 11.83 -12.14
N PHE A 680 20.93 11.88 -13.42
CA PHE A 680 21.15 10.69 -14.24
C PHE A 680 22.43 10.89 -15.05
N GLN A 681 23.12 9.80 -15.38
CA GLN A 681 24.18 9.84 -16.38
C GLN A 681 23.69 9.21 -17.70
N LYS A 682 24.22 9.65 -18.82
CA LYS A 682 24.07 8.92 -20.08
C LYS A 682 24.75 7.54 -19.93
N ALA A 683 24.23 6.51 -20.57
CA ALA A 683 24.72 5.14 -20.41
C ALA A 683 26.23 4.96 -20.70
N ASP A 684 26.79 5.77 -21.59
CA ASP A 684 28.23 5.81 -21.91
C ASP A 684 29.05 6.76 -21.00
N GLY A 685 28.44 7.36 -20.00
CA GLY A 685 29.08 8.31 -19.09
C GLY A 685 29.46 9.66 -19.74
N SER A 686 29.04 9.93 -20.99
CA SER A 686 29.41 11.16 -21.68
C SER A 686 28.63 12.40 -21.26
N ALA A 687 27.50 12.23 -20.55
CA ALA A 687 26.68 13.35 -20.07
C ALA A 687 26.12 13.11 -18.65
N LEU A 688 25.91 14.23 -17.93
CA LEU A 688 25.22 14.33 -16.65
C LEU A 688 23.93 15.11 -16.85
N TYR A 689 22.78 14.51 -16.57
CA TYR A 689 21.48 15.17 -16.53
C TYR A 689 21.20 15.68 -15.11
N VAL A 690 20.83 16.95 -14.98
CA VAL A 690 20.33 17.57 -13.75
C VAL A 690 18.83 17.80 -13.95
N ASN A 691 18.01 16.93 -13.39
CA ASN A 691 16.56 16.89 -13.62
C ASN A 691 15.77 17.66 -12.58
N LEU A 692 16.21 17.61 -11.32
CA LEU A 692 15.56 18.32 -10.23
C LEU A 692 16.53 19.32 -9.57
N TYR A 693 16.06 20.54 -9.35
CA TYR A 693 16.83 21.56 -8.67
C TYR A 693 16.62 21.46 -7.17
N SER A 694 17.35 20.53 -6.54
CA SER A 694 17.26 20.23 -5.10
C SER A 694 18.62 20.34 -4.43
N PRO A 695 18.71 20.89 -3.20
CA PRO A 695 19.96 20.94 -2.45
C PRO A 695 20.52 19.52 -2.28
N SER A 696 21.65 19.22 -2.93
CA SER A 696 22.21 17.86 -2.98
C SER A 696 23.69 17.85 -3.32
N THR A 697 24.31 16.70 -3.11
CA THR A 697 25.67 16.43 -3.54
C THR A 697 25.70 15.07 -4.24
N LEU A 698 26.14 15.06 -5.49
CA LEU A 698 26.40 13.85 -6.26
C LEU A 698 27.87 13.49 -6.15
N THR A 699 28.19 12.24 -5.84
CA THR A 699 29.52 11.63 -5.98
C THR A 699 29.55 10.75 -7.22
N TRP A 700 30.13 11.25 -8.30
CA TRP A 700 30.26 10.51 -9.56
C TRP A 700 31.62 9.81 -9.61
N ARG A 701 31.64 8.56 -9.10
CA ARG A 701 32.89 7.80 -8.85
C ARG A 701 33.65 7.50 -10.14
N GLU A 702 32.95 7.13 -11.21
CA GLU A 702 33.54 6.77 -12.50
C GLU A 702 34.27 7.95 -13.16
N LYS A 703 33.88 9.16 -12.83
CA LYS A 703 34.51 10.41 -13.33
C LYS A 703 35.47 11.01 -12.32
N GLY A 704 35.51 10.51 -11.08
CA GLY A 704 36.34 11.07 -10.02
C GLY A 704 35.94 12.50 -9.62
N VAL A 705 34.65 12.86 -9.78
CA VAL A 705 34.13 14.18 -9.47
C VAL A 705 32.98 14.15 -8.46
N THR A 706 32.85 15.23 -7.74
CA THR A 706 31.68 15.55 -6.91
C THR A 706 31.01 16.79 -7.47
N VAL A 707 29.68 16.73 -7.63
CA VAL A 707 28.86 17.88 -8.05
C VAL A 707 27.96 18.28 -6.90
N THR A 708 28.18 19.47 -6.34
CA THR A 708 27.33 20.01 -5.28
C THR A 708 26.35 21.02 -5.86
N GLN A 709 25.06 20.79 -5.64
CA GLN A 709 23.99 21.70 -5.98
C GLN A 709 23.57 22.50 -4.74
N ALA A 710 23.87 23.79 -4.73
CA ALA A 710 23.53 24.72 -3.67
C ALA A 710 22.35 25.58 -4.10
N THR A 711 21.25 25.50 -3.36
CA THR A 711 20.00 26.22 -3.62
C THR A 711 19.06 26.12 -2.42
N ASP A 712 18.09 27.01 -2.31
CA ASP A 712 16.88 26.86 -1.47
C ASP A 712 15.62 26.70 -2.36
N TYR A 713 15.78 26.15 -3.58
CA TYR A 713 14.67 25.87 -4.49
C TYR A 713 13.60 24.98 -3.81
N PRO A 714 12.31 25.30 -3.95
CA PRO A 714 11.69 26.33 -4.79
C PRO A 714 11.52 27.73 -4.14
N ARG A 715 12.16 28.01 -3.00
CA ARG A 715 12.13 29.35 -2.38
C ARG A 715 13.07 30.30 -3.09
N GLU A 716 14.11 29.76 -3.72
CA GLU A 716 15.09 30.49 -4.57
C GLU A 716 14.84 30.15 -6.04
N GLN A 717 14.97 31.14 -6.94
CA GLN A 717 14.69 31.01 -8.37
C GLN A 717 15.94 30.59 -9.16
N GLY A 718 16.52 29.47 -8.79
CA GLY A 718 17.70 28.95 -9.44
C GLY A 718 18.57 28.07 -8.54
N THR A 719 19.75 27.77 -9.03
CA THR A 719 20.72 26.92 -8.32
C THR A 719 22.16 27.24 -8.75
N THR A 720 23.11 26.86 -7.91
CA THR A 720 24.54 26.90 -8.25
C THR A 720 25.12 25.48 -8.11
N LEU A 721 25.65 24.95 -9.19
CA LEU A 721 26.40 23.69 -9.21
C LEU A 721 27.89 24.00 -9.09
N THR A 722 28.60 23.27 -8.22
CA THR A 722 30.06 23.35 -8.09
C THR A 722 30.65 21.97 -8.34
N VAL A 723 31.59 21.88 -9.29
CA VAL A 723 32.32 20.64 -9.61
C VAL A 723 33.61 20.63 -8.79
N ARG A 724 33.90 19.51 -8.14
CA ARG A 724 35.14 19.26 -7.40
C ARG A 724 35.76 17.93 -7.81
N GLY A 725 37.07 17.82 -7.77
CA GLY A 725 37.84 16.58 -8.02
C GLY A 725 38.68 16.66 -9.28
N SER A 726 38.88 15.50 -9.93
CA SER A 726 39.74 15.35 -11.12
C SER A 726 39.15 16.08 -12.33
N ALA A 727 40.01 16.52 -13.25
CA ALA A 727 39.54 17.05 -14.54
C ALA A 727 38.78 15.96 -15.32
N ALA A 728 37.51 16.24 -15.67
CA ALA A 728 36.65 15.28 -16.34
C ALA A 728 35.86 15.93 -17.49
N ALA A 729 35.87 15.29 -18.66
CA ALA A 729 35.08 15.72 -19.79
C ALA A 729 33.67 15.09 -19.76
N PHE A 730 32.67 15.93 -19.77
CA PHE A 730 31.26 15.51 -19.92
C PHE A 730 30.36 16.69 -20.33
N ASP A 731 29.24 16.35 -20.92
CA ASP A 731 28.15 17.26 -21.24
C ASP A 731 27.22 17.42 -20.03
N LEU A 732 27.13 18.63 -19.46
CA LEU A 732 26.20 18.94 -18.39
C LEU A 732 24.87 19.37 -18.99
N ARG A 733 23.85 18.56 -18.83
CA ARG A 733 22.50 18.78 -19.33
C ARG A 733 21.56 19.24 -18.21
N LEU A 734 21.19 20.51 -18.27
CA LEU A 734 20.33 21.18 -17.31
C LEU A 734 18.89 21.18 -17.84
N ARG A 735 17.93 20.58 -17.12
CA ARG A 735 16.53 20.60 -17.56
C ARG A 735 15.99 22.03 -17.54
N VAL A 736 15.42 22.46 -18.64
CA VAL A 736 14.64 23.69 -18.73
C VAL A 736 13.16 23.34 -18.53
N PRO A 737 12.57 23.63 -17.34
CA PRO A 737 11.18 23.23 -17.11
C PRO A 737 10.22 23.82 -18.15
N ALA A 738 9.18 23.05 -18.52
CA ALA A 738 8.19 23.52 -19.51
C ALA A 738 7.46 24.81 -19.08
N TRP A 739 7.35 25.04 -17.77
CA TRP A 739 6.74 26.25 -17.22
C TRP A 739 7.69 27.47 -17.20
N ALA A 740 9.00 27.29 -17.41
CA ALA A 740 10.00 28.36 -17.42
C ALA A 740 10.00 29.08 -18.78
N SER A 741 8.98 29.87 -19.05
CA SER A 741 8.67 30.44 -20.37
C SER A 741 9.69 31.46 -20.88
N ASP A 742 10.47 32.13 -19.98
CA ASP A 742 11.56 33.02 -20.38
C ASP A 742 12.49 33.34 -19.21
N GLY A 743 13.65 33.90 -19.54
CA GLY A 743 14.64 34.30 -18.56
C GLY A 743 15.53 33.18 -17.99
N PHE A 744 15.33 31.91 -18.41
CA PHE A 744 16.26 30.86 -18.05
C PHE A 744 17.67 31.19 -18.55
N ALA A 745 18.65 31.18 -17.67
CA ALA A 745 20.01 31.59 -18.04
C ALA A 745 21.05 30.75 -17.29
N VAL A 746 22.13 30.44 -17.99
CA VAL A 746 23.26 29.68 -17.47
C VAL A 746 24.54 30.54 -17.51
N THR A 747 25.25 30.55 -16.39
CA THR A 747 26.55 31.22 -16.26
C THR A 747 27.59 30.18 -15.81
N VAL A 748 28.71 30.09 -16.48
CA VAL A 748 29.83 29.22 -16.12
C VAL A 748 31.02 30.07 -15.73
N ASN A 749 31.52 29.92 -14.51
CA ASN A 749 32.63 30.70 -13.93
C ASN A 749 32.45 32.22 -14.11
N GLY A 750 31.25 32.73 -13.87
CA GLY A 750 30.89 34.16 -14.02
C GLY A 750 30.57 34.60 -15.45
N SER A 751 30.81 33.77 -16.46
CA SER A 751 30.54 34.11 -17.86
C SER A 751 29.22 33.51 -18.34
N ARG A 752 28.31 34.34 -18.87
CA ARG A 752 27.05 33.89 -19.42
C ARG A 752 27.25 33.03 -20.66
N VAL A 753 26.65 31.86 -20.69
CA VAL A 753 26.62 31.01 -21.90
C VAL A 753 25.60 31.59 -22.86
N LYS A 754 26.05 31.90 -24.07
CA LYS A 754 25.19 32.44 -25.14
C LYS A 754 24.39 31.29 -25.78
N ALA A 755 23.21 31.07 -25.33
CA ALA A 755 22.20 30.20 -25.95
C ALA A 755 20.82 30.65 -25.46
N ASP A 756 19.79 30.34 -26.22
CA ASP A 756 18.40 30.63 -25.88
C ASP A 756 17.68 29.27 -25.63
N PRO A 757 17.58 28.84 -24.37
CA PRO A 757 17.02 27.53 -24.05
C PRO A 757 15.50 27.53 -24.23
N ALA A 758 15.00 26.53 -24.97
CA ALA A 758 13.57 26.33 -25.12
C ALA A 758 12.98 25.72 -23.84
N PRO A 759 11.83 26.18 -23.34
CA PRO A 759 11.09 25.50 -22.28
C PRO A 759 10.77 24.04 -22.69
N GLY A 760 10.78 23.13 -21.74
CA GLY A 760 10.59 21.70 -22.00
C GLY A 760 11.75 21.06 -22.79
N SER A 761 12.99 21.47 -22.52
CA SER A 761 14.19 20.95 -23.19
C SER A 761 15.35 20.77 -22.21
N TYR A 762 16.52 20.39 -22.72
CA TYR A 762 17.77 20.40 -21.96
C TYR A 762 18.71 21.46 -22.53
N PHE A 763 19.27 22.27 -21.62
CA PHE A 763 20.36 23.17 -21.91
C PHE A 763 21.68 22.44 -21.68
N SER A 764 22.52 22.32 -22.74
CA SER A 764 23.77 21.54 -22.69
C SER A 764 25.00 22.45 -22.59
N VAL A 765 25.92 22.07 -21.71
CA VAL A 765 27.25 22.71 -21.57
C VAL A 765 28.33 21.64 -21.66
N SER A 766 28.94 21.51 -22.81
CA SER A 766 30.00 20.52 -23.06
C SER A 766 31.39 21.12 -22.84
N ARG A 767 32.14 20.55 -21.90
CA ARG A 767 33.53 20.97 -21.61
C ARG A 767 34.29 19.96 -20.77
N THR A 768 35.60 20.16 -20.61
CA THR A 768 36.37 19.53 -19.56
C THR A 768 36.19 20.34 -18.29
N TRP A 769 35.50 19.77 -17.30
CA TRP A 769 35.28 20.36 -16.00
C TRP A 769 36.52 20.20 -15.13
N ARG A 770 36.84 21.23 -14.31
CA ARG A 770 37.98 21.27 -13.41
C ARG A 770 37.54 21.53 -11.97
N ASP A 771 38.39 21.25 -11.03
CA ASP A 771 38.11 21.56 -9.63
C ASP A 771 37.80 23.02 -9.42
N GLY A 772 36.68 23.29 -8.77
CA GLY A 772 36.20 24.65 -8.50
C GLY A 772 35.34 25.27 -9.60
N ASP A 773 35.14 24.61 -10.74
CA ASP A 773 34.22 25.14 -11.77
C ASP A 773 32.80 25.28 -11.21
N THR A 774 32.16 26.41 -11.51
CA THR A 774 30.81 26.74 -11.06
C THR A 774 29.85 26.96 -12.22
N VAL A 775 28.62 26.50 -12.05
CA VAL A 775 27.52 26.70 -12.99
C VAL A 775 26.35 27.29 -12.23
N ARG A 776 26.03 28.56 -12.51
CA ARG A 776 24.84 29.19 -11.97
C ARG A 776 23.71 29.09 -12.99
N VAL A 777 22.56 28.59 -12.54
CA VAL A 777 21.31 28.48 -13.31
C VAL A 777 20.30 29.43 -12.71
N ALA A 778 19.84 30.40 -13.48
CA ALA A 778 18.73 31.25 -13.12
C ALA A 778 17.44 30.71 -13.75
N ILE A 779 16.40 30.55 -12.94
CA ILE A 779 15.10 30.01 -13.37
C ILE A 779 14.03 30.98 -12.85
N PRO A 780 13.73 32.07 -13.55
CA PRO A 780 12.75 33.05 -13.08
C PRO A 780 11.36 32.44 -12.96
N PHE A 781 10.70 32.63 -11.81
CA PHE A 781 9.33 32.19 -11.58
C PHE A 781 8.34 33.28 -11.97
N ARG A 782 7.19 32.84 -12.45
CA ARG A 782 6.01 33.66 -12.68
C ARG A 782 4.80 33.04 -12.02
N LEU A 783 3.87 33.87 -11.57
CA LEU A 783 2.55 33.41 -11.21
C LEU A 783 1.77 33.13 -12.50
N ARG A 784 1.35 31.89 -12.70
CA ARG A 784 0.55 31.46 -13.83
C ARG A 784 -0.71 30.75 -13.37
N VAL A 785 -1.70 30.74 -14.25
CA VAL A 785 -2.99 30.07 -14.07
C VAL A 785 -3.04 28.86 -14.97
N GLU A 786 -3.38 27.71 -14.41
CA GLU A 786 -3.69 26.51 -15.18
C GLU A 786 -5.20 26.21 -15.09
N LYS A 787 -5.85 26.09 -16.25
CA LYS A 787 -7.28 25.84 -16.38
C LYS A 787 -7.52 24.33 -16.39
N THR A 788 -8.66 23.89 -15.79
CA THR A 788 -9.10 22.51 -16.02
C THR A 788 -9.62 22.34 -17.44
N LEU A 789 -9.48 21.12 -17.96
CA LEU A 789 -9.78 20.84 -19.37
C LEU A 789 -11.28 20.92 -19.66
N ASP A 790 -12.11 20.50 -18.71
CA ASP A 790 -13.57 20.43 -18.84
C ASP A 790 -14.29 21.73 -18.41
N LYS A 791 -13.73 22.49 -17.47
CA LYS A 791 -14.32 23.73 -16.95
C LYS A 791 -13.24 24.81 -16.82
N PRO A 792 -12.93 25.54 -17.90
CA PRO A 792 -11.82 26.52 -17.91
C PRO A 792 -11.94 27.64 -16.88
N GLU A 793 -13.14 27.89 -16.34
CA GLU A 793 -13.37 28.82 -15.24
C GLU A 793 -12.86 28.29 -13.89
N ILE A 794 -12.64 26.98 -13.74
CA ILE A 794 -12.01 26.36 -12.56
C ILE A 794 -10.52 26.26 -12.81
N GLN A 795 -9.73 26.92 -11.97
CA GLN A 795 -8.31 27.20 -12.21
C GLN A 795 -7.44 26.92 -11.01
N ALA A 796 -6.21 26.52 -11.25
CA ALA A 796 -5.15 26.34 -10.27
C ALA A 796 -4.09 27.44 -10.42
N LEU A 797 -3.46 27.83 -9.33
CA LEU A 797 -2.39 28.86 -9.30
C LEU A 797 -1.03 28.20 -9.11
N PHE A 798 -0.05 28.60 -9.94
CA PHE A 798 1.33 28.14 -9.82
C PHE A 798 2.32 29.27 -9.80
N TYR A 799 3.30 29.19 -8.87
CA TYR A 799 4.46 30.04 -8.86
C TYR A 799 5.73 29.20 -9.02
N GLY A 800 6.33 29.25 -10.20
CA GLY A 800 7.34 28.25 -10.59
C GLY A 800 6.77 26.83 -10.54
N PRO A 801 7.40 25.87 -9.85
CA PRO A 801 6.90 24.50 -9.71
C PRO A 801 5.81 24.36 -8.64
N VAL A 802 5.62 25.40 -7.81
CA VAL A 802 4.78 25.32 -6.61
C VAL A 802 3.32 25.62 -6.93
N HIS A 803 2.43 24.70 -6.59
CA HIS A 803 0.99 24.92 -6.58
C HIS A 803 0.64 25.75 -5.34
N LEU A 804 0.19 26.97 -5.54
CA LEU A 804 -0.29 27.86 -4.47
C LEU A 804 -1.78 27.58 -4.21
N VAL A 805 -2.12 27.34 -2.96
CA VAL A 805 -3.47 27.00 -2.51
C VAL A 805 -3.94 27.99 -1.45
N ALA A 806 -5.24 28.25 -1.41
CA ALA A 806 -5.79 29.04 -0.32
C ALA A 806 -6.02 28.18 0.92
N ARG A 807 -5.82 28.78 2.09
CA ARG A 807 -6.14 28.23 3.40
C ARG A 807 -7.41 28.90 3.91
N ASP A 808 -8.57 28.30 3.60
CA ASP A 808 -9.89 28.85 3.91
C ASP A 808 -10.90 27.70 4.10
N SER A 809 -11.85 27.87 5.00
CA SER A 809 -12.85 26.84 5.35
C SER A 809 -14.12 26.85 4.48
N ALA A 810 -14.27 27.78 3.55
CA ALA A 810 -15.42 27.83 2.65
C ALA A 810 -15.58 26.52 1.87
N ARG A 811 -16.82 26.07 1.68
CA ARG A 811 -17.15 24.85 0.94
C ARG A 811 -17.55 25.10 -0.51
N THR A 812 -17.35 26.33 -0.99
CA THR A 812 -17.57 26.73 -2.38
C THR A 812 -16.29 27.32 -2.95
N TYR A 813 -16.13 27.27 -4.27
CA TYR A 813 -14.94 27.84 -4.90
C TYR A 813 -14.76 29.31 -4.54
N LEU A 814 -13.60 29.63 -4.01
CA LEU A 814 -13.15 31.01 -3.84
C LEU A 814 -12.99 31.68 -5.20
N ARG A 815 -13.27 32.97 -5.26
CA ARG A 815 -13.25 33.75 -6.49
C ARG A 815 -12.23 34.87 -6.39
N PHE A 816 -11.32 34.93 -7.34
CA PHE A 816 -10.26 35.93 -7.40
C PHE A 816 -10.21 36.63 -8.75
N GLY A 817 -9.97 37.92 -8.74
CA GLY A 817 -9.57 38.71 -9.91
C GLY A 817 -8.05 38.70 -10.04
N LEU A 818 -7.52 38.04 -11.06
CA LEU A 818 -6.08 37.80 -11.22
C LEU A 818 -5.40 38.73 -12.22
N TYR A 819 -6.14 39.35 -13.15
CA TYR A 819 -5.56 40.24 -14.17
C TYR A 819 -5.44 41.71 -13.76
N ARG A 820 -5.99 42.10 -12.59
CA ARG A 820 -6.06 43.48 -12.12
C ARG A 820 -4.69 44.17 -12.12
N ASN A 821 -3.61 43.50 -11.71
CA ASN A 821 -2.26 44.00 -11.66
C ASN A 821 -1.26 43.21 -12.49
N ALA A 822 -1.75 42.50 -13.54
CA ALA A 822 -0.87 41.72 -14.41
C ALA A 822 0.25 42.59 -15.00
N ALA A 823 1.49 42.09 -14.91
CA ALA A 823 2.66 42.78 -15.46
C ALA A 823 2.71 42.66 -17.00
N LEU A 824 3.39 43.57 -17.68
CA LEU A 824 3.61 43.48 -19.14
C LEU A 824 4.31 42.16 -19.55
N SER A 825 5.08 41.58 -18.64
CA SER A 825 5.68 40.27 -18.81
C SER A 825 4.67 39.11 -18.82
N GLY A 826 3.41 39.35 -18.48
CA GLY A 826 2.41 38.31 -18.27
C GLY A 826 2.43 37.71 -16.85
N ASP A 827 3.32 38.17 -15.98
CA ASP A 827 3.36 37.70 -14.59
C ASP A 827 2.17 38.29 -13.82
N LEU A 828 1.44 37.41 -13.13
CA LEU A 828 0.30 37.74 -12.28
C LEU A 828 0.73 37.98 -10.82
N LEU A 829 2.00 37.78 -10.47
CA LEU A 829 2.52 37.92 -9.10
C LEU A 829 2.24 39.31 -8.48
N PRO A 830 2.29 40.43 -9.22
CA PRO A 830 1.96 41.73 -8.66
C PRO A 830 0.52 41.86 -8.09
N THR A 831 -0.35 40.89 -8.39
CA THR A 831 -1.70 40.82 -7.80
C THR A 831 -1.68 40.28 -6.37
N LEU A 832 -0.64 39.55 -5.98
CA LEU A 832 -0.48 38.97 -4.66
C LEU A 832 0.34 39.88 -3.74
N THR A 833 -0.01 39.88 -2.45
CA THR A 833 0.79 40.59 -1.42
C THR A 833 1.63 39.57 -0.67
N PRO A 834 2.98 39.67 -0.66
CA PRO A 834 3.84 38.73 0.06
C PRO A 834 3.62 38.82 1.58
N VAL A 835 3.69 37.67 2.28
CA VAL A 835 3.69 37.63 3.74
C VAL A 835 5.11 37.74 4.25
N THR A 836 5.39 38.79 5.02
CA THR A 836 6.74 39.07 5.55
C THR A 836 7.29 37.88 6.34
N GLY A 837 8.52 37.46 6.03
CA GLY A 837 9.22 36.39 6.72
C GLY A 837 8.75 34.98 6.37
N ARG A 838 7.77 34.83 5.47
CA ARG A 838 7.28 33.51 5.02
C ARG A 838 7.41 33.36 3.50
N PRO A 839 8.52 32.82 3.00
CA PRO A 839 8.70 32.58 1.56
C PRO A 839 7.54 31.78 0.96
N LEU A 840 7.13 32.10 -0.25
CA LEU A 840 6.05 31.47 -1.00
C LEU A 840 4.65 31.60 -0.36
N HIS A 841 4.50 32.44 0.66
CA HIS A 841 3.21 32.77 1.26
C HIS A 841 2.77 34.17 0.82
N TYR A 842 1.51 34.28 0.48
CA TYR A 842 0.90 35.49 -0.04
C TYR A 842 -0.49 35.70 0.56
N THR A 843 -1.02 36.92 0.35
CA THR A 843 -2.44 37.19 0.53
C THR A 843 -3.05 37.67 -0.78
N LEU A 844 -4.28 37.31 -1.04
CA LEU A 844 -5.10 37.80 -2.15
C LEU A 844 -6.50 38.07 -1.62
N ASP A 845 -6.93 39.33 -1.69
CA ASP A 845 -8.22 39.79 -1.14
C ASP A 845 -8.45 39.36 0.34
N GLY A 846 -7.38 39.37 1.15
CA GLY A 846 -7.40 38.99 2.56
C GLY A 846 -7.29 37.46 2.81
N ILE A 847 -7.36 36.62 1.79
CA ILE A 847 -7.23 35.17 1.90
C ILE A 847 -5.75 34.78 1.83
N ARG A 848 -5.33 33.87 2.71
CA ARG A 848 -3.96 33.37 2.76
C ARG A 848 -3.74 32.32 1.67
N LEU A 849 -2.66 32.48 0.93
CA LEU A 849 -2.13 31.50 -0.02
C LEU A 849 -0.83 30.91 0.52
N ALA A 850 -0.65 29.61 0.35
CA ALA A 850 0.52 28.86 0.82
C ALA A 850 0.89 27.76 -0.20
N PRO A 851 2.10 27.19 -0.15
CA PRO A 851 2.45 26.01 -0.93
C PRO A 851 1.56 24.80 -0.59
N PHE A 852 1.13 24.08 -1.62
CA PHE A 852 0.39 22.83 -1.41
C PHE A 852 1.21 21.79 -0.63
N SER A 853 2.54 21.79 -0.80
CA SER A 853 3.48 20.84 -0.18
C SER A 853 3.57 20.89 1.34
N GLU A 854 3.01 21.92 1.98
CA GLU A 854 2.93 21.96 3.45
C GLU A 854 2.00 20.86 3.96
N GLY A 855 2.54 20.01 4.82
CA GLY A 855 1.84 18.88 5.42
C GLY A 855 1.02 19.29 6.64
N THR A 856 0.00 20.13 6.43
CA THR A 856 -0.90 20.65 7.49
C THR A 856 -2.32 20.17 7.29
N GLU A 857 -3.11 20.18 8.36
CA GLU A 857 -4.55 19.87 8.36
C GLU A 857 -5.42 21.13 8.16
N ASP A 858 -4.86 22.19 7.61
CA ASP A 858 -5.63 23.39 7.28
C ASP A 858 -6.62 23.12 6.14
N PRO A 859 -7.86 23.65 6.21
CA PRO A 859 -8.81 23.61 5.10
C PRO A 859 -8.21 24.24 3.85
N THR A 860 -8.27 23.54 2.72
CA THR A 860 -7.49 23.87 1.52
C THR A 860 -8.36 24.04 0.29
N HIS A 861 -8.08 25.06 -0.53
CA HIS A 861 -8.61 25.22 -1.89
C HIS A 861 -7.47 25.09 -2.90
N ALA A 862 -7.45 24.00 -3.62
CA ALA A 862 -6.48 23.75 -4.70
C ALA A 862 -6.92 24.40 -6.02
N TYR A 863 -8.21 24.66 -6.17
CA TYR A 863 -8.80 25.27 -7.34
C TYR A 863 -9.68 26.45 -6.96
N PHE A 864 -9.78 27.41 -7.88
CA PHE A 864 -10.50 28.67 -7.75
C PHE A 864 -11.43 28.86 -8.93
N GLN A 865 -12.52 29.60 -8.74
CA GLN A 865 -13.37 30.04 -9.84
C GLN A 865 -12.94 31.43 -10.31
N ARG A 866 -12.74 31.62 -11.62
CA ARG A 866 -12.46 32.91 -12.21
C ARG A 866 -13.54 33.96 -11.84
N SER A 867 -13.11 35.16 -11.55
CA SER A 867 -14.02 36.21 -11.12
C SER A 867 -13.92 37.54 -11.85
N GLU A 868 -13.09 37.69 -12.88
CA GLU A 868 -13.09 38.91 -13.70
C GLU A 868 -14.41 39.05 -14.45
N ARG A 869 -15.37 39.71 -13.80
CA ARG A 869 -16.69 39.96 -14.39
C ARG A 869 -16.63 41.01 -15.49
N THR A 870 -15.71 41.97 -15.36
CA THR A 870 -15.48 43.03 -16.31
C THR A 870 -14.05 43.01 -16.84
N VAL A 871 -13.84 43.64 -17.98
CA VAL A 871 -12.50 43.77 -18.55
C VAL A 871 -11.72 44.85 -17.76
N VAL A 872 -10.66 44.45 -17.09
CA VAL A 872 -9.83 45.31 -16.25
C VAL A 872 -8.39 45.36 -16.77
N PHE A 873 -7.74 46.50 -16.61
CA PHE A 873 -6.32 46.70 -16.88
C PHE A 873 -5.71 47.52 -15.73
N GLY A 874 -4.70 46.99 -15.07
CA GLY A 874 -4.21 47.59 -13.85
C GLY A 874 -5.35 47.79 -12.85
N THR A 875 -5.44 48.95 -12.23
CA THR A 875 -6.53 49.33 -11.35
C THR A 875 -7.75 49.91 -12.07
N THR A 876 -7.74 49.98 -13.41
CA THR A 876 -8.78 50.61 -14.23
C THR A 876 -9.76 49.59 -14.76
N ASP A 877 -11.04 49.75 -14.45
CA ASP A 877 -12.13 48.89 -14.92
C ASP A 877 -12.85 49.56 -16.12
N SER A 878 -13.04 48.80 -17.17
CA SER A 878 -13.77 49.28 -18.37
C SER A 878 -15.28 49.38 -18.17
N GLY A 879 -15.83 48.75 -17.16
CA GLY A 879 -17.26 48.55 -16.97
C GLY A 879 -17.90 47.67 -18.05
N VAL A 880 -17.09 47.01 -18.89
CA VAL A 880 -17.57 46.09 -19.95
C VAL A 880 -17.47 44.65 -19.41
N THR A 881 -18.55 43.89 -19.53
CA THR A 881 -18.55 42.45 -19.17
C THR A 881 -17.42 41.77 -19.92
N ASN A 882 -16.65 40.91 -19.21
CA ASN A 882 -15.57 40.13 -19.82
C ASN A 882 -16.18 38.94 -20.56
N PRO A 883 -16.35 39.02 -21.89
CA PRO A 883 -17.06 37.95 -22.63
C PRO A 883 -16.21 36.71 -22.78
N THR A 884 -16.87 35.56 -22.90
CA THR A 884 -16.25 34.25 -23.08
C THR A 884 -16.39 33.80 -24.54
N GLY A 885 -15.30 33.33 -25.11
CA GLY A 885 -15.21 32.77 -26.45
C GLY A 885 -15.23 31.23 -26.42
N PRO A 886 -14.94 30.58 -27.57
CA PRO A 886 -14.85 29.13 -27.67
C PRO A 886 -13.81 28.56 -26.67
N GLY A 887 -14.09 27.39 -26.12
CA GLY A 887 -13.23 26.73 -25.15
C GLY A 887 -13.08 27.49 -23.85
N GLY A 888 -14.08 28.35 -23.45
CA GLY A 888 -14.06 29.06 -22.18
C GLY A 888 -13.00 30.18 -22.07
N THR A 889 -12.34 30.55 -23.16
CA THR A 889 -11.35 31.64 -23.19
C THR A 889 -12.06 32.98 -23.07
N THR A 890 -11.70 33.82 -22.10
CA THR A 890 -12.25 35.17 -21.96
C THR A 890 -11.49 36.18 -22.82
N LEU A 891 -12.06 37.35 -23.03
CA LEU A 891 -11.37 38.45 -23.73
C LEU A 891 -10.04 38.81 -23.03
N LEU A 892 -10.01 38.87 -21.70
CA LEU A 892 -8.78 39.10 -20.94
C LEU A 892 -7.75 38.01 -21.16
N ASP A 893 -8.16 36.72 -21.18
CA ASP A 893 -7.25 35.63 -21.51
C ASP A 893 -6.66 35.79 -22.91
N ALA A 894 -7.50 36.10 -23.89
CA ALA A 894 -7.05 36.28 -25.27
C ALA A 894 -6.05 37.45 -25.41
N ILE A 895 -6.28 38.54 -24.65
CA ILE A 895 -5.36 39.67 -24.66
C ILE A 895 -4.04 39.31 -23.96
N TRP A 896 -4.09 38.68 -22.77
CA TRP A 896 -2.90 38.39 -21.99
C TRP A 896 -2.13 37.15 -22.49
N SER A 897 -2.74 36.31 -23.33
CA SER A 897 -2.05 35.15 -23.97
C SER A 897 -0.87 35.54 -24.87
N ALA A 898 -0.81 36.79 -25.33
CA ALA A 898 0.28 37.31 -26.14
C ALA A 898 1.43 37.92 -25.34
N ALA A 899 1.34 37.89 -24.00
CA ALA A 899 2.47 38.32 -23.16
C ALA A 899 3.67 37.37 -23.34
N PRO A 900 4.92 37.87 -23.22
CA PRO A 900 5.31 39.22 -22.73
C PRO A 900 5.15 40.31 -23.76
N PHE A 901 4.72 41.50 -23.27
CA PHE A 901 4.67 42.69 -24.11
C PHE A 901 5.91 43.53 -23.90
N ARG A 902 6.55 43.95 -25.01
CA ARG A 902 7.76 44.80 -24.96
C ARG A 902 7.52 46.12 -24.20
N ASN A 903 6.32 46.71 -24.29
CA ASN A 903 5.89 47.92 -23.63
C ASN A 903 4.36 48.06 -23.67
N LYS A 904 3.82 49.08 -22.99
CA LYS A 904 2.38 49.37 -22.96
C LYS A 904 1.79 49.55 -24.36
N SER A 905 2.50 50.19 -25.28
CA SER A 905 1.99 50.38 -26.65
C SER A 905 1.79 49.04 -27.41
N ALA A 906 2.65 48.05 -27.17
CA ALA A 906 2.52 46.73 -27.75
C ALA A 906 1.28 45.99 -27.19
N LEU A 907 1.04 46.06 -25.88
CA LEU A 907 -0.17 45.54 -25.25
C LEU A 907 -1.42 46.20 -25.80
N VAL A 908 -1.45 47.52 -25.88
CA VAL A 908 -2.61 48.27 -26.40
C VAL A 908 -2.90 47.90 -27.84
N LYS A 909 -1.88 47.83 -28.68
CA LYS A 909 -2.03 47.39 -30.07
C LYS A 909 -2.59 45.97 -30.19
N HIS A 910 -2.12 45.06 -29.36
CA HIS A 910 -2.65 43.69 -29.33
C HIS A 910 -4.08 43.65 -28.81
N ALA A 911 -4.40 44.42 -27.77
CA ALA A 911 -5.75 44.50 -27.23
C ALA A 911 -6.72 45.08 -28.32
N GLU A 912 -6.29 46.08 -29.10
CA GLU A 912 -7.06 46.63 -30.22
C GLU A 912 -7.37 45.53 -31.27
N THR A 913 -6.36 44.77 -31.67
CA THR A 913 -6.52 43.70 -32.66
C THR A 913 -7.47 42.62 -32.14
N THR A 914 -7.28 42.20 -30.88
CA THR A 914 -8.10 41.18 -30.24
C THR A 914 -9.54 41.65 -30.10
N VAL A 915 -9.76 42.84 -29.58
CA VAL A 915 -11.09 43.46 -29.47
C VAL A 915 -11.79 43.58 -30.84
N HIS A 916 -11.06 44.02 -31.87
CA HIS A 916 -11.60 44.09 -33.23
C HIS A 916 -12.13 42.72 -33.71
N SER A 917 -11.33 41.67 -33.50
CA SER A 917 -11.74 40.28 -33.83
C SER A 917 -12.98 39.87 -33.05
N TRP A 918 -13.06 40.22 -31.75
CA TRP A 918 -14.21 39.86 -30.90
C TRP A 918 -15.48 40.64 -31.24
N VAL A 919 -15.35 41.88 -31.68
CA VAL A 919 -16.47 42.69 -32.22
C VAL A 919 -16.95 42.10 -33.54
N GLY A 920 -16.01 41.76 -34.44
CA GLY A 920 -16.35 41.09 -35.70
C GLY A 920 -17.05 39.74 -35.55
N ALA A 921 -16.73 39.01 -34.43
CA ALA A 921 -17.40 37.78 -34.09
C ALA A 921 -18.73 37.99 -33.33
N GLY A 922 -19.21 39.21 -33.16
CA GLY A 922 -20.46 39.57 -32.49
C GLY A 922 -20.45 39.36 -30.96
N ARG A 923 -19.27 39.20 -30.34
CA ARG A 923 -19.12 38.96 -28.88
C ARG A 923 -19.02 40.21 -28.04
N LEU A 924 -18.75 41.34 -28.69
CA LEU A 924 -18.72 42.71 -28.16
C LEU A 924 -19.41 43.65 -29.11
N SER A 925 -20.10 44.63 -28.61
CA SER A 925 -20.52 45.76 -29.42
C SER A 925 -19.30 46.67 -29.75
N ALA A 926 -19.36 47.42 -30.83
CA ALA A 926 -18.33 48.38 -31.19
C ALA A 926 -18.10 49.43 -30.08
N ALA A 927 -19.17 49.81 -29.34
CA ALA A 927 -19.10 50.76 -28.23
C ALA A 927 -18.32 50.17 -27.04
N GLU A 928 -18.60 48.91 -26.68
CA GLU A 928 -17.86 48.18 -25.63
C GLU A 928 -16.40 47.98 -25.99
N GLY A 929 -16.12 47.61 -27.26
CA GLY A 929 -14.76 47.46 -27.76
C GLY A 929 -13.95 48.77 -27.58
N ARG A 930 -14.54 49.94 -27.93
CA ARG A 930 -13.88 51.26 -27.72
C ARG A 930 -13.61 51.54 -26.24
N LYS A 931 -14.51 51.16 -25.32
CA LYS A 931 -14.31 51.32 -23.87
C LYS A 931 -13.12 50.46 -23.41
N VAL A 932 -13.06 49.19 -23.82
CA VAL A 932 -11.96 48.27 -23.48
C VAL A 932 -10.62 48.81 -23.92
N VAL A 933 -10.49 49.24 -25.17
CA VAL A 933 -9.24 49.78 -25.73
C VAL A 933 -8.82 51.06 -25.00
N ARG A 934 -9.78 51.95 -24.73
CA ARG A 934 -9.53 53.16 -23.97
C ARG A 934 -8.98 52.83 -22.57
N THR A 935 -9.58 51.89 -21.86
CA THR A 935 -9.14 51.44 -20.55
C THR A 935 -7.71 50.91 -20.60
N ALA A 936 -7.39 50.08 -21.64
CA ALA A 936 -6.03 49.56 -21.81
C ALA A 936 -4.99 50.69 -22.01
N ARG A 937 -5.40 51.81 -22.68
CA ARG A 937 -4.55 52.99 -22.90
C ARG A 937 -4.36 53.83 -21.63
N GLU A 938 -5.39 53.93 -20.81
CA GLU A 938 -5.35 54.75 -19.59
C GLU A 938 -4.62 54.03 -18.46
N ALA A 939 -4.71 52.73 -18.36
CA ALA A 939 -4.14 51.93 -17.28
C ALA A 939 -2.61 52.02 -17.13
N SER A 940 -2.12 51.84 -15.91
CA SER A 940 -0.71 51.65 -15.59
C SER A 940 -0.39 50.17 -15.42
N TYR A 941 0.81 49.78 -15.83
CA TYR A 941 1.24 48.36 -15.80
C TYR A 941 2.58 48.21 -15.10
N ALA A 942 2.74 47.14 -14.30
CA ALA A 942 4.05 46.70 -13.84
C ALA A 942 4.89 46.20 -15.05
N ARG A 943 6.20 46.26 -14.93
CA ARG A 943 7.14 45.80 -15.97
C ARG A 943 7.37 44.30 -15.90
#